data_a078e7d2c9dc03ff604a0684d1afd2d6
#
_entry.id   a078e7d2c9dc03ff604a0684d1afd2d6
#
_cell.length_a   1.000
_cell.length_b   1.000
_cell.length_c   1.000
_cell.angle_alpha   90.00
_cell.angle_beta   90.00
_cell.angle_gamma   90.00
#
_symmetry.space_group_name_H-M   'P 1'
#
loop_
_entity.id
_entity.type
_entity.pdbx_description
1 polymer ?
#
loop_
_entity_poly.entity_id
_entity_poly.type
_entity_poly.pdbx_seq_one_letter_code
_entity_poly.pdbx_strand_id
1 'polypeptide(L)'
;MKRILTLIISFLIWPTITDAQLLIPEPINLQSDNYKTFKITKIVEVIDTICRLEPEAYAITTKNGKVTLTASDRAGIVHARATLAQLVGVGPEEFMYDDAFIGKIAPETSIADKPAFPVRGFMHDTGRNFREIEMLERELDLLAFYKLNVFHWHLTDNPAWRIECKAYPQLNDPQYQRKGRDEGQFYTYDQIRAIIEYAQSRGITVIPEIDMPGHSQYFDKTFGFSMASKQGMAVLKVCLEEFMEEIPAELCPYIHIGSDEVYISDPHGFMQFCEDIITKGGRTALAWYPGLPSSENTISQIWSDEGRRASGKGFPRRYIDSYMGYLNLGNPIVNSANFFLHQLCSVESADNKAMGGILCLWNDVRVADKTKTFPHNGMPEGLLGFAQSSWGGGKGYEGARTDLFPKLGTEAYEALTAFEKKMSYHRDNFLKDWNMRWVANASTPWEVSISYQEKDIITEAWGGCVDLNAVCRENGFTAQVGDNICLTTKIHVERDTVITAWVGFDSPSRSTRMSDGIGKQGQWENGGRVFVSCDNNQTSTEIFPPKPWDEPEAYRYHRHTWHQAPNELPYTDEQFFWMREPAQIPLKAGWNAISLICPRLFNASNWHAAFIPVKQLSDGNISEANGLKFSKPSSLSSQ
;
A
#
# COMPACT_ATOMS: atom_id res chain seq x y z
N MET A 1 -24.39 -45.38 -50.85
CA MET A 1 -24.23 -45.28 -49.38
C MET A 1 -23.29 -44.11 -49.08
N LYS A 2 -23.84 -42.95 -48.78
CA LYS A 2 -23.10 -41.76 -48.37
C LYS A 2 -22.99 -41.77 -46.83
N ARG A 3 -21.76 -41.85 -46.28
CA ARG A 3 -21.51 -41.69 -44.87
C ARG A 3 -21.43 -40.20 -44.56
N ILE A 4 -22.36 -39.73 -43.76
CA ILE A 4 -22.35 -38.39 -43.15
C ILE A 4 -21.41 -38.46 -41.95
N LEU A 5 -20.32 -37.70 -42.00
CA LEU A 5 -19.38 -37.51 -40.87
C LEU A 5 -19.91 -36.35 -40.04
N THR A 6 -20.51 -36.64 -38.88
CA THR A 6 -20.96 -35.62 -37.93
C THR A 6 -19.73 -35.15 -37.13
N LEU A 7 -19.31 -33.92 -37.41
CA LEU A 7 -18.24 -33.24 -36.62
C LEU A 7 -18.89 -32.74 -35.33
N ILE A 8 -18.57 -33.37 -34.21
CA ILE A 8 -18.91 -32.86 -32.87
C ILE A 8 -17.85 -31.82 -32.52
N ILE A 9 -18.18 -30.53 -32.68
CA ILE A 9 -17.40 -29.44 -32.17
C ILE A 9 -17.73 -29.32 -30.66
N SER A 10 -16.86 -29.86 -29.83
CA SER A 10 -16.88 -29.62 -28.39
C SER A 10 -16.45 -28.17 -28.15
N PHE A 11 -17.39 -27.27 -27.95
CA PHE A 11 -17.10 -25.98 -27.36
C PHE A 11 -16.65 -26.23 -25.91
N LEU A 12 -15.37 -26.15 -25.66
CA LEU A 12 -14.83 -25.92 -24.35
C LEU A 12 -15.30 -24.51 -23.92
N ILE A 13 -16.40 -24.46 -23.17
CA ILE A 13 -16.83 -23.26 -22.47
C ILE A 13 -15.80 -23.06 -21.35
N TRP A 14 -14.78 -22.25 -21.61
CA TRP A 14 -14.00 -21.67 -20.51
C TRP A 14 -14.98 -20.81 -19.72
N PRO A 15 -15.01 -20.94 -18.37
CA PRO A 15 -15.82 -20.03 -17.58
C PRO A 15 -15.29 -18.62 -17.84
N THR A 16 -16.09 -17.80 -18.48
CA THR A 16 -15.82 -16.37 -18.59
C THR A 16 -15.86 -15.81 -17.18
N ILE A 17 -14.75 -15.25 -16.71
CA ILE A 17 -14.72 -14.49 -15.46
C ILE A 17 -15.76 -13.39 -15.60
N THR A 18 -16.69 -13.32 -14.67
CA THR A 18 -17.77 -12.35 -14.68
C THR A 18 -17.33 -11.10 -13.91
N ASP A 19 -17.79 -9.91 -14.29
CA ASP A 19 -17.45 -8.66 -13.61
C ASP A 19 -17.72 -8.72 -12.09
N ALA A 20 -18.75 -9.46 -11.70
CA ALA A 20 -19.07 -9.71 -10.29
C ALA A 20 -17.99 -10.49 -9.51
N GLN A 21 -17.15 -11.25 -10.20
CA GLN A 21 -16.01 -11.98 -9.59
C GLN A 21 -14.75 -11.12 -9.47
N LEU A 22 -14.77 -9.90 -10.03
CA LEU A 22 -13.62 -8.99 -10.06
C LEU A 22 -13.70 -7.88 -9.01
N LEU A 23 -14.68 -7.92 -8.12
CA LEU A 23 -14.85 -6.91 -7.06
C LEU A 23 -13.69 -6.94 -6.03
N ILE A 24 -13.28 -5.76 -5.60
CA ILE A 24 -12.34 -5.55 -4.48
C ILE A 24 -12.94 -4.49 -3.53
N PRO A 25 -13.15 -4.79 -2.27
CA PRO A 25 -13.11 -6.11 -1.62
C PRO A 25 -14.22 -7.04 -2.14
N GLU A 26 -13.91 -8.34 -2.16
CA GLU A 26 -14.89 -9.36 -2.55
C GLU A 26 -15.99 -9.49 -1.49
N PRO A 27 -17.29 -9.42 -1.89
CA PRO A 27 -18.38 -9.58 -0.96
C PRO A 27 -18.49 -11.02 -0.41
N ILE A 28 -18.93 -11.15 0.84
CA ILE A 28 -19.12 -12.45 1.51
C ILE A 28 -20.14 -13.32 0.78
N ASN A 29 -21.27 -12.74 0.39
CA ASN A 29 -22.34 -13.42 -0.33
C ASN A 29 -22.66 -12.67 -1.62
N LEU A 30 -22.42 -13.31 -2.74
CA LEU A 30 -22.67 -12.77 -4.06
C LEU A 30 -23.42 -13.82 -4.90
N GLN A 31 -24.61 -13.47 -5.37
CA GLN A 31 -25.35 -14.21 -6.38
C GLN A 31 -25.61 -13.29 -7.56
N SER A 32 -25.10 -13.63 -8.73
CA SER A 32 -25.26 -12.83 -9.94
C SER A 32 -25.66 -13.73 -11.12
N ASP A 33 -26.68 -13.29 -11.88
CA ASP A 33 -27.07 -13.87 -13.17
C ASP A 33 -26.61 -12.92 -14.27
N ASN A 34 -25.40 -13.09 -14.75
CA ASN A 34 -24.81 -12.23 -15.77
C ASN A 34 -25.47 -12.36 -17.16
N TYR A 35 -26.32 -13.35 -17.37
CA TYR A 35 -27.13 -13.50 -18.60
C TYR A 35 -28.38 -12.62 -18.58
N LYS A 36 -28.80 -12.18 -17.37
CA LYS A 36 -29.93 -11.27 -17.20
C LYS A 36 -29.44 -9.88 -16.83
N THR A 37 -29.29 -9.04 -17.81
CA THR A 37 -28.88 -7.64 -17.62
C THR A 37 -30.03 -6.68 -17.92
N PHE A 38 -29.97 -5.51 -17.32
CA PHE A 38 -30.92 -4.44 -17.56
C PHE A 38 -30.25 -3.06 -17.39
N LYS A 39 -30.90 -2.06 -17.98
CA LYS A 39 -30.52 -0.66 -17.82
C LYS A 39 -31.04 -0.12 -16.49
N ILE A 40 -30.17 0.45 -15.66
CA ILE A 40 -30.57 1.10 -14.40
C ILE A 40 -31.39 2.34 -14.71
N THR A 41 -32.62 2.38 -14.15
CA THR A 41 -33.54 3.52 -14.28
C THR A 41 -33.84 4.18 -12.94
N LYS A 42 -33.57 3.48 -11.83
CA LYS A 42 -33.87 3.97 -10.49
C LYS A 42 -32.97 3.32 -9.45
N ILE A 43 -32.46 4.13 -8.52
CA ILE A 43 -31.77 3.70 -7.29
C ILE A 43 -32.66 4.04 -6.10
N VAL A 44 -32.73 3.16 -5.12
CA VAL A 44 -33.45 3.33 -3.87
C VAL A 44 -32.53 2.96 -2.72
N GLU A 45 -32.26 3.89 -1.84
CA GLU A 45 -31.51 3.68 -0.61
C GLU A 45 -32.48 3.48 0.57
N VAL A 46 -32.19 2.49 1.42
CA VAL A 46 -32.96 2.14 2.60
C VAL A 46 -32.01 1.96 3.77
N ILE A 47 -32.12 2.80 4.79
CA ILE A 47 -31.44 2.56 6.07
C ILE A 47 -32.43 1.80 6.95
N ASP A 48 -32.14 0.52 7.20
CA ASP A 48 -33.01 -0.37 7.97
C ASP A 48 -32.44 -0.54 9.39
N THR A 49 -32.92 0.27 10.30
CA THR A 49 -32.54 0.24 11.73
C THR A 49 -33.24 -0.89 12.49
N ILE A 50 -34.18 -1.63 11.86
CA ILE A 50 -35.00 -2.68 12.50
C ILE A 50 -34.37 -4.07 12.31
N CYS A 51 -33.77 -4.32 11.16
CA CYS A 51 -33.24 -5.65 10.77
C CYS A 51 -31.97 -6.10 11.51
N ARG A 52 -31.50 -5.41 12.56
CA ARG A 52 -30.31 -5.77 13.35
C ARG A 52 -29.09 -6.15 12.50
N LEU A 53 -28.91 -5.50 11.38
CA LEU A 53 -27.68 -5.62 10.61
C LEU A 53 -26.51 -5.10 11.47
N GLU A 54 -25.35 -5.73 11.36
CA GLU A 54 -24.16 -5.22 12.01
C GLU A 54 -23.76 -3.83 11.43
N PRO A 55 -23.02 -3.01 12.18
CA PRO A 55 -22.54 -1.72 11.65
C PRO A 55 -21.87 -1.87 10.29
N GLU A 56 -22.12 -0.93 9.39
CA GLU A 56 -21.59 -0.89 8.02
C GLU A 56 -22.03 -2.05 7.10
N ALA A 57 -22.86 -2.98 7.57
CA ALA A 57 -23.40 -4.06 6.74
C ALA A 57 -24.40 -3.53 5.70
N TYR A 58 -24.42 -4.17 4.53
CA TYR A 58 -25.31 -3.77 3.45
C TYR A 58 -25.80 -4.96 2.61
N ALA A 59 -26.88 -4.71 1.87
CA ALA A 59 -27.37 -5.59 0.82
C ALA A 59 -27.67 -4.79 -0.46
N ILE A 60 -27.43 -5.41 -1.60
CA ILE A 60 -27.77 -4.89 -2.93
C ILE A 60 -28.71 -5.87 -3.60
N THR A 61 -29.82 -5.37 -4.15
CA THR A 61 -30.68 -6.13 -5.06
C THR A 61 -30.87 -5.35 -6.34
N THR A 62 -30.55 -5.98 -7.47
CA THR A 62 -30.72 -5.38 -8.79
C THR A 62 -31.72 -6.22 -9.61
N LYS A 63 -32.80 -5.60 -10.03
CA LYS A 63 -33.87 -6.29 -10.80
C LYS A 63 -34.72 -5.32 -11.60
N ASN A 64 -34.99 -5.65 -12.87
CA ASN A 64 -35.95 -4.94 -13.73
C ASN A 64 -35.77 -3.42 -13.77
N GLY A 65 -34.54 -2.94 -13.91
CA GLY A 65 -34.21 -1.51 -13.96
C GLY A 65 -34.11 -0.81 -12.60
N LYS A 66 -34.46 -1.48 -11.52
CA LYS A 66 -34.38 -0.94 -10.16
C LYS A 66 -33.18 -1.52 -9.41
N VAL A 67 -32.41 -0.66 -8.75
CA VAL A 67 -31.41 -1.03 -7.76
C VAL A 67 -31.93 -0.64 -6.39
N THR A 68 -31.87 -1.55 -5.43
CA THR A 68 -32.16 -1.27 -4.02
C THR A 68 -30.90 -1.51 -3.20
N LEU A 69 -30.44 -0.48 -2.50
CA LEU A 69 -29.33 -0.51 -1.55
C LEU A 69 -29.95 -0.47 -0.14
N THR A 70 -29.73 -1.51 0.65
CA THR A 70 -30.22 -1.56 2.04
C THR A 70 -29.01 -1.68 2.96
N ALA A 71 -28.96 -0.88 4.03
CA ALA A 71 -27.85 -0.91 4.98
C ALA A 71 -28.31 -0.62 6.41
N SER A 72 -27.45 -0.95 7.39
CA SER A 72 -27.65 -0.64 8.81
C SER A 72 -27.53 0.86 9.11
N ASP A 73 -26.68 1.55 8.36
CA ASP A 73 -26.28 2.95 8.58
C ASP A 73 -25.84 3.62 7.26
N ARG A 74 -25.46 4.89 7.35
CA ARG A 74 -25.03 5.67 6.18
C ARG A 74 -23.73 5.14 5.56
N ALA A 75 -22.77 4.67 6.38
CA ALA A 75 -21.53 4.10 5.88
C ALA A 75 -21.78 2.82 5.07
N GLY A 76 -22.69 1.95 5.54
CA GLY A 76 -23.12 0.78 4.76
C GLY A 76 -23.74 1.14 3.42
N ILE A 77 -24.49 2.25 3.28
CA ILE A 77 -24.96 2.76 1.99
C ILE A 77 -23.78 3.15 1.09
N VAL A 78 -22.78 3.83 1.61
CA VAL A 78 -21.57 4.20 0.84
C VAL A 78 -20.86 2.94 0.33
N HIS A 79 -20.72 1.92 1.16
CA HIS A 79 -20.11 0.64 0.76
C HIS A 79 -20.93 -0.11 -0.30
N ALA A 80 -22.26 -0.05 -0.19
CA ALA A 80 -23.17 -0.59 -1.22
C ALA A 80 -23.01 0.15 -2.56
N ARG A 81 -22.91 1.49 -2.54
CA ARG A 81 -22.65 2.31 -3.72
C ARG A 81 -21.30 1.97 -4.36
N ALA A 82 -20.24 1.83 -3.56
CA ALA A 82 -18.91 1.45 -4.04
C ALA A 82 -18.93 0.06 -4.74
N THR A 83 -19.63 -0.90 -4.17
CA THR A 83 -19.81 -2.23 -4.79
C THR A 83 -20.62 -2.15 -6.09
N LEU A 84 -21.72 -1.39 -6.10
CA LEU A 84 -22.53 -1.17 -7.32
C LEU A 84 -21.67 -0.49 -8.40
N ALA A 85 -20.86 0.50 -8.02
CA ALA A 85 -20.00 1.24 -8.94
C ALA A 85 -19.01 0.31 -9.66
N GLN A 86 -18.36 -0.57 -8.92
CA GLN A 86 -17.46 -1.57 -9.50
C GLN A 86 -18.20 -2.55 -10.43
N LEU A 87 -19.43 -2.94 -10.09
CA LEU A 87 -20.26 -3.83 -10.94
C LEU A 87 -20.64 -3.20 -12.29
N VAL A 88 -20.77 -1.87 -12.35
CA VAL A 88 -21.29 -1.19 -13.55
C VAL A 88 -20.29 -0.24 -14.20
N GLY A 89 -19.04 -0.24 -13.76
CA GLY A 89 -17.96 0.55 -14.33
C GLY A 89 -18.10 2.06 -14.08
N VAL A 90 -18.46 2.46 -12.85
CA VAL A 90 -18.42 3.83 -12.35
C VAL A 90 -17.15 4.02 -11.53
N GLY A 91 -16.44 5.13 -11.72
CA GLY A 91 -15.15 5.40 -11.05
C GLY A 91 -15.27 5.93 -9.61
N PRO A 92 -14.14 6.00 -8.88
CA PRO A 92 -14.11 6.46 -7.49
C PRO A 92 -14.56 7.91 -7.30
N GLU A 93 -14.39 8.78 -8.28
CA GLU A 93 -14.76 10.20 -8.17
C GLU A 93 -16.27 10.44 -8.44
N GLU A 94 -16.98 9.44 -8.98
CA GLU A 94 -18.37 9.59 -9.43
C GLU A 94 -19.37 8.75 -8.62
N PHE A 95 -18.93 7.72 -7.89
CA PHE A 95 -19.83 6.71 -7.31
C PHE A 95 -20.80 7.24 -6.24
N MET A 96 -20.58 8.44 -5.74
CA MET A 96 -21.48 9.11 -4.80
C MET A 96 -22.67 9.81 -5.47
N TYR A 97 -22.67 9.96 -6.79
CA TYR A 97 -23.74 10.65 -7.53
C TYR A 97 -24.70 9.67 -8.21
N ASP A 98 -26.02 9.91 -8.09
CA ASP A 98 -27.03 9.03 -8.66
C ASP A 98 -27.01 8.98 -10.19
N ASP A 99 -26.75 10.11 -10.82
CA ASP A 99 -26.71 10.25 -12.27
C ASP A 99 -25.56 9.44 -12.91
N ALA A 100 -24.49 9.15 -12.16
CA ALA A 100 -23.40 8.27 -12.62
C ALA A 100 -23.86 6.84 -12.90
N PHE A 101 -24.91 6.37 -12.22
CA PHE A 101 -25.44 5.03 -12.37
C PHE A 101 -26.60 4.93 -13.37
N ILE A 102 -27.39 5.99 -13.50
CA ILE A 102 -28.58 5.96 -14.37
C ILE A 102 -28.15 5.74 -15.82
N GLY A 103 -28.74 4.72 -16.40
CA GLY A 103 -28.42 4.33 -17.77
C GLY A 103 -27.34 3.28 -17.93
N LYS A 104 -26.56 2.98 -16.91
CA LYS A 104 -25.58 1.89 -16.90
C LYS A 104 -26.29 0.53 -16.98
N ILE A 105 -25.57 -0.46 -17.48
CA ILE A 105 -26.06 -1.85 -17.57
C ILE A 105 -25.60 -2.59 -16.31
N ALA A 106 -26.55 -3.20 -15.61
CA ALA A 106 -26.28 -4.02 -14.43
C ALA A 106 -26.77 -5.46 -14.63
N PRO A 107 -26.06 -6.47 -14.09
CA PRO A 107 -26.57 -7.83 -14.01
C PRO A 107 -27.68 -7.94 -12.95
N GLU A 108 -28.57 -8.91 -13.07
CA GLU A 108 -29.50 -9.27 -12.00
C GLU A 108 -28.68 -9.89 -10.85
N THR A 109 -28.61 -9.20 -9.72
CA THR A 109 -27.65 -9.51 -8.64
C THR A 109 -28.31 -9.36 -7.27
N SER A 110 -27.91 -10.24 -6.35
CA SER A 110 -28.19 -10.14 -4.92
C SER A 110 -26.88 -10.26 -4.15
N ILE A 111 -26.54 -9.25 -3.36
CA ILE A 111 -25.35 -9.18 -2.52
C ILE A 111 -25.78 -8.93 -1.08
N ALA A 112 -25.13 -9.62 -0.13
CA ALA A 112 -25.18 -9.29 1.29
C ALA A 112 -23.76 -9.36 1.84
N ASP A 113 -23.31 -8.28 2.49
CA ASP A 113 -21.91 -8.09 2.84
C ASP A 113 -21.73 -7.27 4.12
N LYS A 114 -20.60 -7.44 4.78
CA LYS A 114 -20.21 -6.70 5.98
C LYS A 114 -18.70 -6.74 6.18
N PRO A 115 -18.10 -5.76 6.90
CA PRO A 115 -16.67 -5.80 7.18
C PRO A 115 -16.31 -6.83 8.25
N ALA A 116 -15.13 -7.43 8.12
CA ALA A 116 -14.54 -8.28 9.17
C ALA A 116 -13.93 -7.46 10.32
N PHE A 117 -13.47 -6.24 10.03
CA PHE A 117 -12.85 -5.34 11.00
C PHE A 117 -13.52 -3.96 11.02
N PRO A 118 -13.79 -3.38 12.22
CA PRO A 118 -14.37 -2.04 12.34
C PRO A 118 -13.41 -0.91 11.98
N VAL A 119 -12.09 -1.13 12.01
CA VAL A 119 -11.08 -0.15 11.60
C VAL A 119 -10.36 -0.64 10.35
N ARG A 120 -10.53 0.10 9.26
CA ARG A 120 -9.90 -0.13 7.97
C ARG A 120 -9.42 1.23 7.47
N GLY A 121 -8.19 1.58 7.88
CA GLY A 121 -7.71 2.95 7.76
C GLY A 121 -6.60 3.14 6.75
N PHE A 122 -6.43 4.41 6.41
CA PHE A 122 -5.26 4.91 5.68
C PHE A 122 -4.70 6.13 6.41
N MET A 123 -3.39 6.16 6.60
CA MET A 123 -2.68 7.29 7.20
C MET A 123 -1.85 8.02 6.15
N HIS A 124 -2.00 9.34 6.10
CA HIS A 124 -1.17 10.21 5.25
C HIS A 124 -0.36 11.20 6.08
N ASP A 125 0.94 11.16 5.90
CA ASP A 125 1.87 12.10 6.51
C ASP A 125 1.92 13.43 5.74
N THR A 126 1.07 14.36 6.16
CA THR A 126 1.06 15.75 5.65
C THR A 126 1.93 16.69 6.47
N GLY A 127 2.37 16.25 7.65
CA GLY A 127 3.31 16.98 8.50
C GLY A 127 4.66 17.17 7.82
N ARG A 128 5.19 16.10 7.21
CA ARG A 128 6.46 16.14 6.48
C ARG A 128 6.36 16.73 5.07
N ASN A 129 5.28 16.48 4.35
CA ASN A 129 5.02 17.03 3.01
C ASN A 129 3.55 17.43 2.90
N PHE A 130 3.30 18.74 2.82
CA PHE A 130 1.94 19.30 2.75
C PHE A 130 1.16 18.73 1.53
N ARG A 131 -0.14 18.52 1.70
CA ARG A 131 -1.05 18.02 0.66
C ARG A 131 -2.21 19.01 0.48
N GLU A 132 -2.48 19.40 -0.76
CA GLU A 132 -3.59 20.29 -1.08
C GLU A 132 -4.96 19.65 -0.79
N ILE A 133 -5.96 20.47 -0.45
CA ILE A 133 -7.30 20.02 -0.05
C ILE A 133 -7.96 19.18 -1.13
N GLU A 134 -7.89 19.59 -2.38
CA GLU A 134 -8.48 18.89 -3.52
C GLU A 134 -7.84 17.49 -3.73
N MET A 135 -6.56 17.38 -3.39
CA MET A 135 -5.88 16.09 -3.43
C MET A 135 -6.31 15.17 -2.29
N LEU A 136 -6.57 15.73 -1.10
CA LEU A 136 -7.11 14.96 0.03
C LEU A 136 -8.55 14.50 -0.23
N GLU A 137 -9.40 15.34 -0.80
CA GLU A 137 -10.77 14.97 -1.17
C GLU A 137 -10.77 13.80 -2.17
N ARG A 138 -9.96 13.91 -3.22
CA ARG A 138 -9.80 12.83 -4.21
C ARG A 138 -9.28 11.53 -3.58
N GLU A 139 -8.36 11.64 -2.64
CA GLU A 139 -7.84 10.50 -1.86
C GLU A 139 -8.95 9.85 -1.03
N LEU A 140 -9.78 10.64 -0.34
CA LEU A 140 -10.92 10.17 0.44
C LEU A 140 -11.97 9.45 -0.43
N ASP A 141 -12.21 9.92 -1.66
CA ASP A 141 -13.08 9.24 -2.61
C ASP A 141 -12.53 7.85 -2.97
N LEU A 142 -11.21 7.74 -3.21
CA LEU A 142 -10.56 6.45 -3.49
C LEU A 142 -10.64 5.50 -2.28
N LEU A 143 -10.39 6.00 -1.06
CA LEU A 143 -10.49 5.20 0.16
C LEU A 143 -11.91 4.66 0.35
N ALA A 144 -12.93 5.50 0.20
CA ALA A 144 -14.34 5.09 0.30
C ALA A 144 -14.74 4.09 -0.77
N PHE A 145 -14.25 4.25 -2.01
CA PHE A 145 -14.49 3.33 -3.12
C PHE A 145 -13.98 1.92 -2.83
N TYR A 146 -12.89 1.80 -2.06
CA TYR A 146 -12.35 0.52 -1.58
C TYR A 146 -12.75 0.19 -0.14
N LYS A 147 -13.80 0.85 0.38
CA LYS A 147 -14.45 0.58 1.67
C LYS A 147 -13.55 0.78 2.91
N LEU A 148 -12.54 1.64 2.82
CA LEU A 148 -11.85 2.11 4.00
C LEU A 148 -12.73 3.14 4.73
N ASN A 149 -12.66 3.14 6.07
CA ASN A 149 -13.54 3.95 6.91
C ASN A 149 -12.81 4.83 7.93
N VAL A 150 -11.49 4.87 7.89
CA VAL A 150 -10.66 5.72 8.75
C VAL A 150 -9.62 6.44 7.91
N PHE A 151 -9.52 7.76 8.08
CA PHE A 151 -8.42 8.58 7.59
C PHE A 151 -7.62 9.09 8.79
N HIS A 152 -6.43 8.53 8.99
CA HIS A 152 -5.48 8.98 10.01
C HIS A 152 -4.62 10.09 9.42
N TRP A 153 -4.86 11.32 9.87
CA TRP A 153 -4.24 12.52 9.31
C TRP A 153 -3.08 12.98 10.18
N HIS A 154 -1.85 12.62 9.79
CA HIS A 154 -0.62 13.01 10.49
C HIS A 154 -0.28 14.46 10.15
N LEU A 155 -0.65 15.39 11.05
CA LEU A 155 -0.68 16.83 10.80
C LEU A 155 0.57 17.57 11.27
N THR A 156 1.38 16.95 12.12
CA THR A 156 2.58 17.60 12.68
C THR A 156 3.76 16.64 12.67
N ASP A 157 4.93 17.12 12.25
CA ASP A 157 6.19 16.39 12.32
C ASP A 157 7.37 17.36 12.26
N ASN A 158 8.60 16.89 12.45
CA ASN A 158 9.85 17.70 12.48
C ASN A 158 9.89 18.90 11.52
N PRO A 159 9.39 18.82 10.27
CA PRO A 159 9.38 19.98 9.38
C PRO A 159 8.42 21.10 9.79
N ALA A 160 7.21 20.77 10.27
CA ALA A 160 6.18 21.78 10.47
C ALA A 160 4.99 21.33 11.33
N TRP A 161 4.33 22.31 11.89
CA TRP A 161 2.97 22.24 12.45
C TRP A 161 1.99 22.66 11.34
N ARG A 162 1.13 21.76 10.90
CA ARG A 162 0.22 21.99 9.75
C ARG A 162 -1.20 22.35 10.16
N ILE A 163 -1.45 22.69 11.40
CA ILE A 163 -2.76 23.12 11.91
C ILE A 163 -2.70 24.62 12.16
N GLU A 164 -3.74 25.36 11.78
CA GLU A 164 -3.88 26.75 12.23
C GLU A 164 -3.75 26.83 13.74
N CYS A 165 -3.02 27.80 14.26
CA CYS A 165 -2.93 28.05 15.68
C CYS A 165 -3.13 29.54 15.96
N LYS A 166 -4.30 29.91 16.45
CA LYS A 166 -4.67 31.33 16.70
C LYS A 166 -3.98 31.85 17.97
N ALA A 167 -3.83 31.00 18.98
CA ALA A 167 -3.16 31.35 20.23
C ALA A 167 -1.65 31.53 20.07
N TYR A 168 -1.04 30.72 19.18
CA TYR A 168 0.41 30.77 18.91
C TYR A 168 0.68 30.78 17.39
N PRO A 169 0.34 31.88 16.66
CA PRO A 169 0.48 31.92 15.21
C PRO A 169 1.93 31.74 14.71
N GLN A 170 2.93 31.92 15.58
CA GLN A 170 4.32 31.62 15.27
C GLN A 170 4.61 30.14 14.99
N LEU A 171 3.72 29.19 15.37
CA LEU A 171 3.83 27.79 14.97
C LEU A 171 3.68 27.59 13.45
N ASN A 172 2.94 28.50 12.80
CA ASN A 172 2.74 28.50 11.36
C ASN A 172 3.75 29.39 10.60
N ASP A 173 4.65 30.12 11.31
CA ASP A 173 5.63 30.99 10.68
C ASP A 173 6.72 30.19 9.94
N PRO A 174 6.92 30.42 8.62
CA PRO A 174 7.88 29.67 7.82
C PRO A 174 9.32 29.76 8.32
N GLN A 175 9.68 30.81 9.10
CA GLN A 175 11.05 30.95 9.61
C GLN A 175 11.48 29.85 10.58
N TYR A 176 10.53 29.19 11.27
CA TYR A 176 10.78 28.10 12.22
C TYR A 176 10.64 26.71 11.62
N GLN A 177 10.08 26.63 10.42
CA GLN A 177 9.84 25.37 9.72
C GLN A 177 11.09 24.93 8.93
N ARG A 178 11.09 23.65 8.52
CA ARG A 178 12.21 23.10 7.73
C ARG A 178 12.16 23.63 6.31
N LYS A 179 13.25 24.24 5.87
CA LYS A 179 13.40 24.80 4.55
C LYS A 179 13.24 23.74 3.44
N GLY A 180 12.48 24.06 2.41
CA GLY A 180 12.18 23.17 1.29
C GLY A 180 11.10 22.11 1.57
N ARG A 181 10.40 22.21 2.72
CA ARG A 181 9.33 21.30 3.14
C ARG A 181 7.99 22.04 3.25
N ASP A 182 7.59 22.76 2.20
CA ASP A 182 6.31 23.46 2.12
C ASP A 182 6.13 24.48 3.27
N GLU A 183 7.13 25.35 3.50
CA GLU A 183 7.14 26.29 4.62
C GLU A 183 5.97 27.28 4.53
N GLY A 184 5.33 27.53 5.65
CA GLY A 184 4.18 28.42 5.77
C GLY A 184 2.86 27.80 5.30
N GLN A 185 2.88 26.56 4.77
CA GLN A 185 1.65 25.83 4.44
C GLN A 185 1.07 25.17 5.69
N PHE A 186 -0.21 25.38 5.93
CA PHE A 186 -0.99 24.75 7.00
C PHE A 186 -2.47 24.74 6.62
N TYR A 187 -3.26 23.93 7.30
CA TYR A 187 -4.71 23.87 7.13
C TYR A 187 -5.38 24.81 8.14
N THR A 188 -6.27 25.69 7.66
CA THR A 188 -7.13 26.48 8.53
C THR A 188 -8.17 25.58 9.20
N TYR A 189 -8.73 26.01 10.34
CA TYR A 189 -9.79 25.26 11.00
C TYR A 189 -11.01 25.05 10.10
N ASP A 190 -11.33 26.01 9.23
CA ASP A 190 -12.40 25.85 8.24
C ASP A 190 -12.09 24.75 7.24
N GLN A 191 -10.86 24.66 6.75
CA GLN A 191 -10.40 23.57 5.86
C GLN A 191 -10.41 22.21 6.58
N ILE A 192 -9.99 22.16 7.83
CA ILE A 192 -10.00 20.91 8.62
C ILE A 192 -11.44 20.43 8.80
N ARG A 193 -12.39 21.33 9.18
CA ARG A 193 -13.81 20.99 9.28
C ARG A 193 -14.37 20.48 7.95
N ALA A 194 -14.08 21.18 6.86
CA ALA A 194 -14.55 20.79 5.53
C ALA A 194 -14.06 19.39 5.14
N ILE A 195 -12.78 19.05 5.37
CA ILE A 195 -12.25 17.71 5.12
C ILE A 195 -12.89 16.65 6.00
N ILE A 196 -13.13 16.95 7.28
CA ILE A 196 -13.81 16.00 8.19
C ILE A 196 -15.25 15.74 7.72
N GLU A 197 -16.00 16.79 7.38
CA GLU A 197 -17.37 16.66 6.87
C GLU A 197 -17.42 15.93 5.52
N TYR A 198 -16.46 16.21 4.64
CA TYR A 198 -16.29 15.50 3.37
C TYR A 198 -16.05 14.01 3.61
N ALA A 199 -15.11 13.66 4.49
CA ALA A 199 -14.80 12.28 4.86
C ALA A 199 -16.04 11.58 5.48
N GLN A 200 -16.76 12.23 6.41
CA GLN A 200 -17.97 11.67 7.00
C GLN A 200 -19.05 11.36 5.96
N SER A 201 -19.20 12.21 4.94
CA SER A 201 -20.15 11.97 3.83
C SER A 201 -19.81 10.71 3.04
N ARG A 202 -18.55 10.24 3.10
CA ARG A 202 -18.01 9.00 2.51
C ARG A 202 -17.93 7.84 3.50
N GLY A 203 -18.52 7.97 4.70
CA GLY A 203 -18.44 6.94 5.74
C GLY A 203 -17.07 6.81 6.38
N ILE A 204 -16.22 7.83 6.27
CA ILE A 204 -14.85 7.84 6.80
C ILE A 204 -14.77 8.72 8.04
N THR A 205 -14.22 8.18 9.13
CA THR A 205 -13.85 8.92 10.34
C THR A 205 -12.43 9.44 10.23
N VAL A 206 -12.24 10.74 10.48
CA VAL A 206 -10.90 11.34 10.53
C VAL A 206 -10.32 11.21 11.95
N ILE A 207 -9.09 10.74 12.04
CA ILE A 207 -8.27 10.71 13.26
C ILE A 207 -7.10 11.68 13.04
N PRO A 208 -7.18 12.93 13.55
CA PRO A 208 -6.04 13.84 13.48
C PRO A 208 -4.94 13.39 14.43
N GLU A 209 -3.71 13.43 13.97
CA GLU A 209 -2.53 13.21 14.80
C GLU A 209 -1.78 14.52 15.02
N ILE A 210 -1.54 14.82 16.29
CA ILE A 210 -0.63 15.86 16.75
C ILE A 210 0.48 15.15 17.48
N ASP A 211 1.58 14.89 16.78
CA ASP A 211 2.68 14.09 17.31
C ASP A 211 3.45 14.85 18.38
N MET A 212 3.48 14.26 19.59
CA MET A 212 3.99 14.85 20.82
C MET A 212 4.64 13.78 21.70
N PRO A 213 5.75 14.05 22.39
CA PRO A 213 6.60 15.23 22.29
C PRO A 213 7.76 15.02 21.31
N GLY A 214 7.80 13.87 20.64
CA GLY A 214 8.74 13.56 19.56
C GLY A 214 8.44 14.33 18.29
N HIS A 215 9.25 14.14 17.24
CA HIS A 215 9.03 14.69 15.90
C HIS A 215 8.64 16.18 15.87
N SER A 216 9.22 17.00 16.77
CA SER A 216 8.75 18.36 17.08
C SER A 216 9.83 19.45 16.92
N GLN A 217 10.80 19.27 16.01
CA GLN A 217 11.91 20.24 15.85
C GLN A 217 11.43 21.66 15.54
N TYR A 218 10.33 21.84 14.82
CA TYR A 218 9.71 23.14 14.57
C TYR A 218 9.30 23.82 15.89
N PHE A 219 8.78 23.07 16.85
CA PHE A 219 8.34 23.60 18.15
C PHE A 219 9.51 24.11 18.97
N ASP A 220 10.58 23.32 19.06
CA ASP A 220 11.82 23.71 19.76
C ASP A 220 12.43 24.98 19.15
N LYS A 221 12.39 25.14 17.84
CA LYS A 221 12.83 26.35 17.15
C LYS A 221 11.95 27.56 17.43
N THR A 222 10.63 27.35 17.48
CA THR A 222 9.64 28.41 17.71
C THR A 222 9.74 28.99 19.11
N PHE A 223 9.89 28.13 20.14
CA PHE A 223 9.77 28.54 21.55
C PHE A 223 11.09 28.50 22.33
N GLY A 224 12.13 27.84 21.84
CA GLY A 224 13.40 27.68 22.55
C GLY A 224 13.38 26.64 23.68
N PHE A 225 12.33 25.82 23.77
CA PHE A 225 12.17 24.74 24.72
C PHE A 225 11.35 23.59 24.12
N SER A 226 11.53 22.37 24.64
CA SER A 226 10.82 21.19 24.14
C SER A 226 9.37 21.10 24.62
N MET A 227 8.56 20.37 23.88
CA MET A 227 7.16 20.04 24.23
C MET A 227 7.04 19.37 25.62
N ALA A 228 8.00 18.51 25.98
CA ALA A 228 8.01 17.80 27.26
C ALA A 228 8.43 18.68 28.45
N SER A 229 8.90 19.90 28.22
CA SER A 229 9.21 20.83 29.31
C SER A 229 7.93 21.37 29.94
N LYS A 230 8.03 21.91 31.16
CA LYS A 230 6.90 22.53 31.86
C LYS A 230 6.25 23.67 31.05
N GLN A 231 7.10 24.47 30.37
CA GLN A 231 6.62 25.54 29.48
C GLN A 231 5.97 24.95 28.22
N GLY A 232 6.58 23.90 27.62
CA GLY A 232 6.05 23.23 26.44
C GLY A 232 4.68 22.60 26.69
N MET A 233 4.52 21.90 27.81
CA MET A 233 3.24 21.35 28.21
C MET A 233 2.16 22.44 28.39
N ALA A 234 2.51 23.60 28.91
CA ALA A 234 1.58 24.72 29.02
C ALA A 234 1.14 25.26 27.65
N VAL A 235 2.04 25.33 26.67
CA VAL A 235 1.73 25.69 25.28
C VAL A 235 0.85 24.62 24.63
N LEU A 236 1.25 23.34 24.75
CA LEU A 236 0.47 22.22 24.18
C LEU A 236 -0.96 22.16 24.72
N LYS A 237 -1.15 22.44 26.01
CA LYS A 237 -2.49 22.51 26.59
C LYS A 237 -3.37 23.52 25.84
N VAL A 238 -2.86 24.72 25.60
CA VAL A 238 -3.61 25.76 24.87
C VAL A 238 -3.89 25.34 23.43
N CYS A 239 -2.90 24.77 22.73
CA CYS A 239 -3.07 24.29 21.36
C CYS A 239 -4.11 23.16 21.25
N LEU A 240 -4.10 22.19 22.18
CA LEU A 240 -5.07 21.10 22.20
C LEU A 240 -6.48 21.60 22.55
N GLU A 241 -6.59 22.50 23.55
CA GLU A 241 -7.89 23.09 23.93
C GLU A 241 -8.46 23.93 22.76
N GLU A 242 -7.64 24.74 22.09
CA GLU A 242 -8.04 25.49 20.89
C GLU A 242 -8.52 24.56 19.77
N PHE A 243 -7.74 23.51 19.44
CA PHE A 243 -8.15 22.53 18.42
C PHE A 243 -9.51 21.90 18.76
N MET A 244 -9.71 21.54 20.01
CA MET A 244 -10.95 20.91 20.47
C MET A 244 -12.16 21.86 20.55
N GLU A 245 -11.92 23.16 20.72
CA GLU A 245 -12.95 24.19 20.64
C GLU A 245 -13.37 24.43 19.17
N GLU A 246 -12.41 24.48 18.26
CA GLU A 246 -12.65 24.75 16.83
C GLU A 246 -13.24 23.54 16.10
N ILE A 247 -12.90 22.32 16.50
CA ILE A 247 -13.38 21.08 15.88
C ILE A 247 -14.24 20.31 16.90
N PRO A 248 -15.58 20.27 16.79
CA PRO A 248 -16.46 19.58 17.73
C PRO A 248 -16.19 18.07 17.86
N ALA A 249 -16.43 17.51 19.04
CA ALA A 249 -16.20 16.08 19.31
C ALA A 249 -17.06 15.15 18.44
N GLU A 250 -18.24 15.60 18.04
CA GLU A 250 -19.15 14.87 17.15
C GLU A 250 -18.57 14.69 15.75
N LEU A 251 -17.76 15.65 15.31
CA LEU A 251 -17.02 15.58 14.03
C LEU A 251 -15.72 14.79 14.18
N CYS A 252 -15.05 14.90 15.34
CA CYS A 252 -13.73 14.33 15.57
C CYS A 252 -13.66 13.65 16.95
N PRO A 253 -14.16 12.41 17.10
CA PRO A 253 -14.21 11.71 18.39
C PRO A 253 -12.87 11.15 18.86
N TYR A 254 -11.84 11.26 18.05
CA TYR A 254 -10.51 10.70 18.30
C TYR A 254 -9.42 11.76 18.12
N ILE A 255 -8.33 11.67 18.90
CA ILE A 255 -7.07 12.39 18.67
C ILE A 255 -5.91 11.42 18.90
N HIS A 256 -5.00 11.37 17.94
CA HIS A 256 -3.77 10.58 18.06
C HIS A 256 -2.63 11.46 18.61
N ILE A 257 -1.98 11.00 19.67
CA ILE A 257 -0.92 11.74 20.39
C ILE A 257 0.44 11.59 19.70
N GLY A 258 0.65 10.57 18.88
CA GLY A 258 1.96 10.16 18.40
C GLY A 258 2.72 9.41 19.48
N SER A 259 3.79 10.00 20.00
CA SER A 259 4.56 9.58 21.18
C SER A 259 5.58 8.46 20.98
N ASP A 260 5.91 8.11 19.75
CA ASP A 260 6.95 7.17 19.40
C ASP A 260 8.35 7.84 19.28
N GLU A 261 9.38 7.02 19.16
CA GLU A 261 10.78 7.40 18.87
C GLU A 261 11.37 8.51 19.75
N VAL A 262 10.89 8.67 20.98
CA VAL A 262 11.31 9.74 21.90
C VAL A 262 11.61 9.24 23.31
N TYR A 263 12.60 9.86 23.94
CA TYR A 263 12.96 9.64 25.34
C TYR A 263 12.88 10.97 26.10
N ILE A 264 12.10 10.99 27.18
CA ILE A 264 11.91 12.16 28.06
C ILE A 264 12.05 11.76 29.52
N SER A 265 12.25 12.75 30.41
CA SER A 265 12.49 12.52 31.84
C SER A 265 11.27 12.01 32.61
N ASP A 266 10.06 12.41 32.20
CA ASP A 266 8.80 11.97 32.82
C ASP A 266 7.78 11.50 31.76
N PRO A 267 7.97 10.28 31.20
CA PRO A 267 7.11 9.78 30.16
C PRO A 267 5.66 9.51 30.62
N HIS A 268 5.48 9.04 31.86
CA HIS A 268 4.15 8.79 32.41
C HIS A 268 3.37 10.07 32.66
N GLY A 269 4.03 11.07 33.26
CA GLY A 269 3.39 12.36 33.55
C GLY A 269 3.00 13.11 32.27
N PHE A 270 3.84 13.04 31.22
CA PHE A 270 3.52 13.63 29.92
C PHE A 270 2.31 12.97 29.25
N MET A 271 2.29 11.63 29.19
CA MET A 271 1.16 10.91 28.56
C MET A 271 -0.14 11.14 29.34
N GLN A 272 -0.11 11.03 30.67
CA GLN A 272 -1.28 11.33 31.52
C GLN A 272 -1.82 12.75 31.27
N PHE A 273 -0.93 13.72 31.14
CA PHE A 273 -1.30 15.11 30.85
C PHE A 273 -2.06 15.22 29.50
N CYS A 274 -1.54 14.60 28.43
CA CYS A 274 -2.20 14.62 27.10
C CYS A 274 -3.54 13.88 27.14
N GLU A 275 -3.57 12.69 27.72
CA GLU A 275 -4.77 11.85 27.85
C GLU A 275 -5.89 12.55 28.64
N ASP A 276 -5.55 13.24 29.73
CA ASP A 276 -6.49 13.99 30.55
C ASP A 276 -7.15 15.14 29.77
N ILE A 277 -6.39 15.89 28.99
CA ILE A 277 -6.91 16.99 28.18
C ILE A 277 -7.85 16.44 27.11
N ILE A 278 -7.44 15.41 26.36
CA ILE A 278 -8.23 14.80 25.28
C ILE A 278 -9.53 14.21 25.83
N THR A 279 -9.46 13.49 26.97
CA THR A 279 -10.63 12.87 27.60
C THR A 279 -11.60 13.92 28.14
N LYS A 280 -11.10 15.01 28.77
CA LYS A 280 -11.93 16.13 29.19
C LYS A 280 -12.63 16.82 28.02
N GLY A 281 -12.01 16.85 26.86
CA GLY A 281 -12.58 17.29 25.59
C GLY A 281 -13.60 16.32 24.98
N GLY A 282 -13.98 15.24 25.70
CA GLY A 282 -14.98 14.27 25.24
C GLY A 282 -14.48 13.31 24.13
N ARG A 283 -13.16 13.11 24.00
CA ARG A 283 -12.56 12.31 22.93
C ARG A 283 -11.76 11.13 23.47
N THR A 284 -11.53 10.14 22.61
CA THR A 284 -10.64 9.00 22.90
C THR A 284 -9.24 9.27 22.33
N ALA A 285 -8.22 9.05 23.15
CA ALA A 285 -6.83 9.14 22.74
C ALA A 285 -6.36 7.88 21.99
N LEU A 286 -5.50 8.06 20.99
CA LEU A 286 -4.71 7.02 20.36
C LEU A 286 -3.22 7.36 20.54
N ALA A 287 -2.34 6.34 20.51
CA ALA A 287 -0.90 6.54 20.53
C ALA A 287 -0.18 5.39 19.83
N TRP A 288 0.99 5.66 19.29
CA TRP A 288 1.85 4.62 18.73
C TRP A 288 2.33 3.63 19.80
N TYR A 289 2.44 2.35 19.40
CA TYR A 289 3.00 1.31 20.25
C TYR A 289 3.98 0.42 19.46
N PRO A 290 5.26 0.30 19.90
CA PRO A 290 5.85 0.93 21.10
C PRO A 290 5.95 2.46 20.99
N GLY A 291 5.92 3.12 22.16
CA GLY A 291 5.99 4.56 22.34
C GLY A 291 6.05 4.90 23.83
N LEU A 292 5.76 6.14 24.20
CA LEU A 292 5.64 6.49 25.60
C LEU A 292 4.49 5.70 26.28
N PRO A 293 4.57 5.41 27.59
CA PRO A 293 3.61 4.55 28.29
C PRO A 293 2.24 5.23 28.42
N SER A 294 1.26 4.75 27.67
CA SER A 294 -0.13 5.21 27.66
C SER A 294 -1.03 4.39 28.57
N SER A 295 -2.18 4.96 28.97
CA SER A 295 -3.19 4.31 29.82
C SER A 295 -3.93 3.18 29.10
N GLU A 296 -4.67 2.34 29.85
CA GLU A 296 -5.47 1.25 29.27
C GLU A 296 -6.65 1.76 28.42
N ASN A 297 -7.08 3.01 28.60
CA ASN A 297 -8.17 3.61 27.83
C ASN A 297 -7.70 4.12 26.46
N THR A 298 -6.40 4.36 26.28
CA THR A 298 -5.80 4.79 25.02
C THR A 298 -5.69 3.63 24.05
N ILE A 299 -6.16 3.80 22.82
CA ILE A 299 -6.04 2.82 21.76
C ILE A 299 -4.59 2.80 21.27
N SER A 300 -3.98 1.62 21.24
CA SER A 300 -2.61 1.47 20.74
C SER A 300 -2.59 1.22 19.24
N GLN A 301 -1.84 2.03 18.48
CA GLN A 301 -1.54 1.76 17.06
C GLN A 301 -0.17 1.10 16.95
N ILE A 302 -0.15 -0.15 16.50
CA ILE A 302 1.06 -0.99 16.48
C ILE A 302 1.82 -0.77 15.19
N TRP A 303 3.09 -0.34 15.30
CA TRP A 303 3.90 0.03 14.14
C TRP A 303 5.18 -0.77 13.96
N SER A 304 5.63 -1.51 14.96
CA SER A 304 6.91 -2.23 14.91
C SER A 304 6.76 -3.71 15.23
N ASP A 305 7.83 -4.48 14.93
CA ASP A 305 7.91 -5.91 15.27
C ASP A 305 7.85 -6.17 16.78
N GLU A 306 8.36 -5.25 17.60
CA GLU A 306 8.23 -5.30 19.06
C GLU A 306 6.76 -5.20 19.48
N GLY A 307 6.04 -4.23 18.94
CA GLY A 307 4.60 -4.06 19.18
C GLY A 307 3.79 -5.27 18.71
N ARG A 308 4.10 -5.81 17.54
CA ARG A 308 3.45 -7.01 17.02
C ARG A 308 3.65 -8.22 17.92
N ARG A 309 4.84 -8.44 18.45
CA ARG A 309 5.09 -9.54 19.40
C ARG A 309 4.36 -9.37 20.73
N ALA A 310 4.15 -8.12 21.15
CA ALA A 310 3.39 -7.82 22.37
C ALA A 310 1.87 -7.89 22.17
N SER A 311 1.38 -7.71 20.94
CA SER A 311 -0.05 -7.72 20.59
C SER A 311 -0.65 -9.13 20.55
N GLY A 312 -1.93 -9.24 20.23
CA GLY A 312 -2.64 -10.50 20.11
C GLY A 312 -3.35 -10.90 21.40
N LYS A 313 -3.57 -12.21 21.55
CA LYS A 313 -4.35 -12.80 22.65
C LYS A 313 -3.68 -12.50 24.00
N GLY A 314 -4.18 -11.53 24.74
CA GLY A 314 -3.60 -11.10 26.02
C GLY A 314 -3.07 -9.68 26.02
N PHE A 315 -3.05 -8.98 24.90
CA PHE A 315 -2.74 -7.56 24.90
C PHE A 315 -3.76 -6.81 25.80
N PRO A 316 -3.31 -5.88 26.67
CA PRO A 316 -4.17 -5.39 27.75
C PRO A 316 -5.31 -4.49 27.26
N ARG A 317 -5.16 -3.81 26.11
CA ARG A 317 -6.05 -2.76 25.62
C ARG A 317 -6.49 -2.97 24.17
N ARG A 318 -7.36 -2.11 23.66
CA ARG A 318 -7.73 -2.06 22.24
C ARG A 318 -6.53 -1.65 21.40
N TYR A 319 -6.38 -2.26 20.22
CA TYR A 319 -5.27 -1.94 19.34
C TYR A 319 -5.64 -2.04 17.86
N ILE A 320 -4.87 -1.30 17.06
CA ILE A 320 -4.94 -1.21 15.60
C ILE A 320 -3.60 -1.70 15.06
N ASP A 321 -3.63 -2.49 13.99
CA ASP A 321 -2.43 -3.04 13.34
C ASP A 321 -1.99 -2.13 12.20
N SER A 322 -0.82 -1.51 12.35
CA SER A 322 -0.09 -0.83 11.28
C SER A 322 1.25 -1.48 10.97
N TYR A 323 1.56 -2.58 11.68
CA TYR A 323 2.73 -3.39 11.37
C TYR A 323 2.55 -4.05 10.01
N MET A 324 3.61 -4.08 9.19
CA MET A 324 3.57 -4.48 7.77
C MET A 324 2.73 -3.56 6.86
N GLY A 325 2.10 -2.51 7.41
CA GLY A 325 1.29 -1.56 6.66
C GLY A 325 2.02 -0.29 6.19
N TYR A 326 3.36 -0.27 6.18
CA TYR A 326 4.13 0.91 5.76
C TYR A 326 4.49 0.82 4.27
N LEU A 327 3.81 1.64 3.45
CA LEU A 327 4.02 1.70 1.99
C LEU A 327 5.43 2.13 1.60
N ASN A 328 6.06 3.01 2.40
CA ASN A 328 7.38 3.56 2.12
C ASN A 328 8.55 2.60 2.42
N LEU A 329 8.31 1.44 2.99
CA LEU A 329 9.34 0.46 3.33
C LEU A 329 9.56 -0.62 2.25
N GLY A 330 8.60 -0.82 1.35
CA GLY A 330 8.67 -1.81 0.29
C GLY A 330 8.47 -1.24 -1.11
N ASN A 331 8.41 -2.08 -2.11
CA ASN A 331 8.02 -1.73 -3.48
C ASN A 331 6.58 -2.17 -3.78
N PRO A 332 5.91 -1.62 -4.80
CA PRO A 332 4.51 -1.92 -5.12
C PRO A 332 4.23 -3.42 -5.32
N ILE A 333 5.18 -4.14 -5.90
CA ILE A 333 5.05 -5.57 -6.21
C ILE A 333 4.95 -6.41 -4.93
N VAL A 334 5.87 -6.17 -4.00
CA VAL A 334 5.92 -6.89 -2.72
C VAL A 334 4.80 -6.42 -1.79
N ASN A 335 4.56 -5.11 -1.73
CA ASN A 335 3.54 -4.53 -0.84
C ASN A 335 2.14 -5.07 -1.15
N SER A 336 1.75 -5.14 -2.43
CA SER A 336 0.43 -5.65 -2.82
C SER A 336 0.19 -7.08 -2.35
N ALA A 337 1.19 -7.97 -2.53
CA ALA A 337 1.11 -9.36 -2.09
C ALA A 337 1.12 -9.48 -0.56
N ASN A 338 2.01 -8.74 0.11
CA ASN A 338 2.11 -8.77 1.57
C ASN A 338 0.82 -8.29 2.24
N PHE A 339 0.24 -7.18 1.80
CA PHE A 339 -0.98 -6.64 2.41
C PHE A 339 -2.20 -7.53 2.12
N PHE A 340 -2.25 -8.18 0.96
CA PHE A 340 -3.29 -9.17 0.66
C PHE A 340 -3.19 -10.41 1.55
N LEU A 341 -1.98 -10.92 1.79
CA LEU A 341 -1.74 -12.14 2.56
C LEU A 341 -1.61 -11.89 4.07
N HIS A 342 -1.47 -10.63 4.49
CA HIS A 342 -1.31 -10.28 5.91
C HIS A 342 -2.59 -10.55 6.70
N GLN A 343 -2.46 -11.31 7.78
CA GLN A 343 -3.53 -11.50 8.75
C GLN A 343 -3.49 -10.38 9.79
N LEU A 344 -4.34 -9.37 9.59
CA LEU A 344 -4.42 -8.22 10.49
C LEU A 344 -4.65 -8.65 11.94
N CYS A 345 -3.94 -8.03 12.86
CA CYS A 345 -3.99 -8.35 14.29
C CYS A 345 -3.71 -9.84 14.62
N SER A 346 -3.25 -10.64 13.65
CA SER A 346 -3.10 -12.11 13.76
C SER A 346 -4.40 -12.83 14.11
N VAL A 347 -5.55 -12.33 13.67
CA VAL A 347 -6.90 -12.91 13.85
C VAL A 347 -7.68 -12.89 12.53
N GLU A 348 -8.72 -13.74 12.42
CA GLU A 348 -9.56 -13.78 11.21
C GLU A 348 -10.48 -12.57 11.10
N SER A 349 -10.99 -12.10 12.22
CA SER A 349 -11.87 -10.93 12.31
C SER A 349 -11.71 -10.23 13.65
N ALA A 350 -12.27 -9.03 13.75
CA ALA A 350 -12.22 -8.24 14.96
C ALA A 350 -12.79 -8.96 16.19
N ASP A 351 -12.23 -8.63 17.34
CA ASP A 351 -12.74 -8.99 18.65
C ASP A 351 -12.89 -7.72 19.53
N ASN A 352 -13.01 -7.90 20.84
CA ASN A 352 -13.15 -6.75 21.77
C ASN A 352 -11.87 -5.90 21.90
N LYS A 353 -10.73 -6.33 21.36
CA LYS A 353 -9.43 -5.63 21.40
C LYS A 353 -8.81 -5.40 20.02
N ALA A 354 -8.79 -6.41 19.19
CA ALA A 354 -8.28 -6.35 17.82
C ALA A 354 -9.27 -5.59 16.92
N MET A 355 -8.97 -4.34 16.59
CA MET A 355 -9.90 -3.46 15.88
C MET A 355 -9.76 -3.51 14.36
N GLY A 356 -8.64 -3.96 13.82
CA GLY A 356 -8.31 -3.94 12.40
C GLY A 356 -7.00 -3.22 12.14
N GLY A 357 -6.86 -2.56 11.00
CA GLY A 357 -5.59 -1.96 10.61
C GLY A 357 -5.67 -0.59 9.97
N ILE A 358 -4.52 0.08 9.93
CA ILE A 358 -4.30 1.34 9.21
C ILE A 358 -3.05 1.18 8.33
N LEU A 359 -3.24 1.32 7.02
CA LEU A 359 -2.18 1.38 6.02
C LEU A 359 -1.52 2.76 6.08
N CYS A 360 -0.19 2.83 6.21
CA CYS A 360 0.52 4.09 6.45
C CYS A 360 1.37 4.53 5.26
N LEU A 361 1.23 5.79 4.87
CA LEU A 361 2.04 6.46 3.87
C LEU A 361 2.92 7.52 4.55
N TRP A 362 4.18 7.16 4.84
CA TRP A 362 5.16 8.07 5.38
C TRP A 362 5.97 8.73 4.26
N ASN A 363 5.93 10.05 4.24
CA ASN A 363 6.68 10.87 3.30
C ASN A 363 7.96 11.43 3.96
N ASP A 364 8.81 10.53 4.48
CA ASP A 364 10.03 10.89 5.22
C ASP A 364 10.97 11.79 4.43
N VAL A 365 11.08 11.58 3.13
CA VAL A 365 11.90 12.38 2.22
C VAL A 365 11.05 13.42 1.51
N ARG A 366 11.65 14.56 1.19
CA ARG A 366 11.00 15.64 0.43
C ARG A 366 10.37 15.11 -0.86
N VAL A 367 9.12 15.49 -1.08
CA VAL A 367 8.38 15.26 -2.33
C VAL A 367 8.29 16.60 -3.07
N ALA A 368 8.99 16.75 -4.19
CA ALA A 368 8.97 17.98 -4.98
C ALA A 368 7.72 18.07 -5.87
N ASP A 369 7.35 16.97 -6.50
CA ASP A 369 6.14 16.83 -7.31
C ASP A 369 5.11 15.97 -6.54
N LYS A 370 4.07 16.61 -6.02
CA LYS A 370 3.05 15.94 -5.18
C LYS A 370 2.27 14.85 -5.94
N THR A 371 2.23 14.89 -7.27
CA THR A 371 1.62 13.82 -8.09
C THR A 371 2.40 12.52 -8.07
N LYS A 372 3.68 12.57 -7.68
CA LYS A 372 4.57 11.41 -7.54
C LYS A 372 4.46 10.70 -6.18
N THR A 373 3.78 11.30 -5.22
CA THR A 373 3.64 10.72 -3.87
C THR A 373 3.14 9.28 -3.93
N PHE A 374 2.07 9.01 -4.65
CA PHE A 374 1.46 7.69 -4.72
C PHE A 374 2.24 6.70 -5.59
N PRO A 375 2.61 7.02 -6.84
CA PRO A 375 3.38 6.07 -7.65
C PRO A 375 4.76 5.74 -7.08
N HIS A 376 5.44 6.68 -6.41
CA HIS A 376 6.71 6.39 -5.72
C HIS A 376 6.54 5.42 -4.53
N ASN A 377 5.39 5.39 -3.89
CA ASN A 377 5.12 4.56 -2.71
C ASN A 377 4.20 3.37 -3.01
N GLY A 378 3.72 3.20 -4.23
CA GLY A 378 2.82 2.11 -4.59
C GLY A 378 1.51 2.14 -3.78
N MET A 379 0.91 3.34 -3.63
CA MET A 379 -0.28 3.50 -2.80
C MET A 379 -1.49 2.74 -3.37
N PRO A 380 -1.85 2.85 -4.66
CA PRO A 380 -2.98 2.10 -5.21
C PRO A 380 -2.80 0.58 -5.09
N GLU A 381 -1.59 0.10 -5.32
CA GLU A 381 -1.22 -1.31 -5.25
C GLU A 381 -1.38 -1.88 -3.84
N GLY A 382 -0.84 -1.16 -2.86
CA GLY A 382 -0.97 -1.53 -1.46
C GLY A 382 -2.40 -1.42 -0.94
N LEU A 383 -3.12 -0.38 -1.37
CA LEU A 383 -4.54 -0.16 -1.02
C LEU A 383 -5.42 -1.34 -1.43
N LEU A 384 -5.28 -1.87 -2.64
CA LEU A 384 -6.08 -3.00 -3.10
C LEU A 384 -5.88 -4.24 -2.22
N GLY A 385 -4.62 -4.60 -1.93
CA GLY A 385 -4.30 -5.73 -1.05
C GLY A 385 -4.85 -5.54 0.36
N PHE A 386 -4.63 -4.37 0.93
CA PHE A 386 -5.10 -4.02 2.27
C PHE A 386 -6.64 -3.94 2.36
N ALA A 387 -7.31 -3.37 1.36
CA ALA A 387 -8.77 -3.31 1.32
C ALA A 387 -9.38 -4.72 1.33
N GLN A 388 -8.84 -5.65 0.54
CA GLN A 388 -9.31 -7.04 0.51
C GLN A 388 -9.12 -7.73 1.85
N SER A 389 -7.96 -7.63 2.49
CA SER A 389 -7.67 -8.30 3.76
C SER A 389 -8.41 -7.66 4.93
N SER A 390 -8.54 -6.34 4.97
CA SER A 390 -9.21 -5.65 6.07
C SER A 390 -10.74 -5.75 6.03
N TRP A 391 -11.34 -5.85 4.83
CA TRP A 391 -12.77 -6.05 4.67
C TRP A 391 -13.17 -7.52 4.84
N GLY A 392 -12.49 -8.42 4.10
CA GLY A 392 -12.84 -9.85 4.05
C GLY A 392 -12.35 -10.66 5.24
N GLY A 393 -11.46 -10.10 6.04
CA GLY A 393 -10.79 -10.80 7.14
C GLY A 393 -9.55 -11.59 6.70
N GLY A 394 -8.69 -11.85 7.67
CA GLY A 394 -7.44 -12.56 7.45
C GLY A 394 -7.63 -14.08 7.52
N LYS A 395 -7.70 -14.76 6.41
CA LYS A 395 -7.88 -16.24 6.38
C LYS A 395 -6.65 -17.02 6.85
N GLY A 396 -5.46 -16.38 6.93
CA GLY A 396 -4.24 -17.11 7.26
C GLY A 396 -3.96 -18.23 6.25
N TYR A 397 -3.86 -17.88 4.96
CA TYR A 397 -3.65 -18.84 3.87
C TYR A 397 -2.45 -19.77 4.13
N GLU A 398 -2.62 -21.06 3.91
CA GLU A 398 -1.50 -22.01 3.96
C GLU A 398 -0.43 -21.63 2.95
N GLY A 399 0.82 -21.54 3.41
CA GLY A 399 1.96 -21.12 2.60
C GLY A 399 2.10 -19.61 2.43
N ALA A 400 1.28 -18.79 3.12
CA ALA A 400 1.47 -17.34 3.15
C ALA A 400 2.79 -16.98 3.85
N ARG A 401 3.47 -15.99 3.28
CA ARG A 401 4.76 -15.47 3.75
C ARG A 401 4.74 -13.95 3.71
N THR A 402 5.47 -13.34 4.60
CA THR A 402 5.58 -11.87 4.71
C THR A 402 6.79 -11.30 3.97
N ASP A 403 7.70 -12.15 3.51
CA ASP A 403 8.99 -11.75 2.95
C ASP A 403 9.27 -12.37 1.56
N LEU A 404 8.53 -13.41 1.17
CA LEU A 404 8.64 -14.05 -0.15
C LEU A 404 7.25 -14.33 -0.73
N PHE A 405 7.17 -14.34 -2.05
CA PHE A 405 5.98 -14.84 -2.74
C PHE A 405 5.71 -16.31 -2.41
N PRO A 406 4.43 -16.71 -2.30
CA PRO A 406 4.07 -18.09 -2.01
C PRO A 406 4.50 -19.04 -3.12
N LYS A 407 4.83 -20.28 -2.75
CA LYS A 407 5.27 -21.31 -3.71
C LYS A 407 4.09 -21.90 -4.47
N LEU A 408 4.31 -22.25 -5.72
CA LEU A 408 3.33 -22.95 -6.57
C LEU A 408 2.72 -24.17 -5.83
N GLY A 409 1.40 -24.31 -5.90
CA GLY A 409 0.65 -25.40 -5.31
C GLY A 409 0.27 -25.18 -3.83
N THR A 410 0.56 -24.01 -3.27
CA THR A 410 0.04 -23.61 -1.95
C THR A 410 -1.28 -22.84 -2.08
N GLU A 411 -2.12 -22.87 -1.04
CA GLU A 411 -3.36 -22.08 -1.01
C GLU A 411 -3.08 -20.58 -1.21
N ALA A 412 -2.03 -20.07 -0.57
CA ALA A 412 -1.61 -18.67 -0.72
C ALA A 412 -1.24 -18.30 -2.16
N TYR A 413 -0.59 -19.21 -2.90
CA TYR A 413 -0.25 -18.99 -4.31
C TYR A 413 -1.51 -18.89 -5.18
N GLU A 414 -2.45 -19.81 -5.01
CA GLU A 414 -3.69 -19.82 -5.78
C GLU A 414 -4.55 -18.57 -5.46
N ALA A 415 -4.63 -18.20 -4.18
CA ALA A 415 -5.33 -17.00 -3.75
C ALA A 415 -4.71 -15.73 -4.31
N LEU A 416 -3.38 -15.60 -4.24
CA LEU A 416 -2.66 -14.42 -4.75
C LEU A 416 -2.79 -14.29 -6.27
N THR A 417 -2.62 -15.38 -7.02
CA THR A 417 -2.75 -15.35 -8.49
C THR A 417 -4.19 -15.06 -8.95
N ALA A 418 -5.19 -15.48 -8.19
CA ALA A 418 -6.58 -15.08 -8.43
C ALA A 418 -6.80 -13.60 -8.12
N PHE A 419 -6.20 -13.09 -7.04
CA PHE A 419 -6.28 -11.68 -6.67
C PHE A 419 -5.57 -10.77 -7.67
N GLU A 420 -4.42 -11.18 -8.21
CA GLU A 420 -3.70 -10.44 -9.25
C GLU A 420 -4.55 -10.15 -10.50
N LYS A 421 -5.46 -11.06 -10.87
CA LYS A 421 -6.42 -10.85 -11.98
C LYS A 421 -7.40 -9.71 -11.66
N LYS A 422 -7.86 -9.63 -10.40
CA LYS A 422 -8.71 -8.54 -9.94
C LYS A 422 -7.94 -7.22 -9.96
N MET A 423 -6.71 -7.22 -9.46
CA MET A 423 -5.85 -6.02 -9.48
C MET A 423 -5.62 -5.49 -10.90
N SER A 424 -5.34 -6.38 -11.88
CA SER A 424 -5.19 -5.98 -13.28
C SER A 424 -6.47 -5.34 -13.84
N TYR A 425 -7.63 -5.92 -13.52
CA TYR A 425 -8.93 -5.34 -13.92
C TYR A 425 -9.14 -3.95 -13.30
N HIS A 426 -8.86 -3.78 -12.00
CA HIS A 426 -9.01 -2.50 -11.31
C HIS A 426 -8.04 -1.44 -11.85
N ARG A 427 -6.77 -1.80 -12.10
CA ARG A 427 -5.82 -0.91 -12.77
C ARG A 427 -6.36 -0.39 -14.09
N ASP A 428 -6.90 -1.28 -14.92
CA ASP A 428 -7.30 -0.96 -16.29
C ASP A 428 -8.67 -0.24 -16.38
N ASN A 429 -9.51 -0.31 -15.33
CA ASN A 429 -10.86 0.25 -15.35
C ASN A 429 -11.08 1.42 -14.37
N PHE A 430 -10.44 1.41 -13.18
CA PHE A 430 -10.73 2.38 -12.13
C PHE A 430 -9.53 3.21 -11.69
N LEU A 431 -8.30 2.76 -11.99
CA LEU A 431 -7.07 3.36 -11.46
C LEU A 431 -6.15 3.95 -12.54
N LYS A 432 -6.64 4.19 -13.75
CA LYS A 432 -5.85 4.77 -14.86
C LYS A 432 -5.24 6.12 -14.50
N ASP A 433 -6.04 6.98 -13.85
CA ASP A 433 -5.63 8.32 -13.46
C ASP A 433 -4.80 8.36 -12.15
N TRP A 434 -4.57 7.19 -11.54
CA TRP A 434 -3.79 7.02 -10.32
C TRP A 434 -2.36 6.53 -10.56
N ASN A 435 -1.98 6.35 -11.84
CA ASN A 435 -0.65 5.91 -12.27
C ASN A 435 -0.16 4.65 -11.51
N MET A 436 -1.01 3.63 -11.43
CA MET A 436 -0.70 2.35 -10.79
C MET A 436 0.44 1.63 -11.55
N ARG A 437 1.57 1.44 -10.89
CA ARG A 437 2.82 0.88 -11.47
C ARG A 437 3.00 -0.59 -11.09
N TRP A 438 2.08 -1.42 -11.55
CA TRP A 438 2.02 -2.82 -11.18
C TRP A 438 1.45 -3.69 -12.31
N VAL A 439 1.93 -4.93 -12.42
CA VAL A 439 1.40 -5.99 -13.29
C VAL A 439 1.43 -7.32 -12.56
N ALA A 440 0.58 -8.29 -12.96
CA ALA A 440 0.57 -9.63 -12.42
C ALA A 440 1.92 -10.32 -12.61
N ASN A 441 2.49 -10.88 -11.55
CA ASN A 441 3.85 -11.39 -11.54
C ASN A 441 4.12 -12.55 -10.57
N ALA A 442 3.16 -12.96 -9.74
CA ALA A 442 3.32 -14.02 -8.75
C ALA A 442 3.73 -15.37 -9.37
N SER A 443 3.41 -15.61 -10.64
CA SER A 443 3.68 -16.85 -11.35
C SER A 443 5.10 -16.96 -11.94
N THR A 444 5.95 -15.95 -11.80
CA THR A 444 7.35 -16.01 -12.30
C THR A 444 8.19 -16.97 -11.45
N PRO A 445 8.68 -18.11 -11.97
CA PRO A 445 9.47 -19.07 -11.23
C PRO A 445 10.95 -18.75 -11.33
N TRP A 446 11.70 -18.97 -10.28
CA TRP A 446 13.16 -18.82 -10.24
C TRP A 446 13.83 -20.09 -9.74
N GLU A 447 14.90 -20.51 -10.41
CA GLU A 447 15.96 -21.31 -9.84
C GLU A 447 16.96 -20.34 -9.19
N VAL A 448 17.29 -20.57 -7.94
CA VAL A 448 18.18 -19.70 -7.16
C VAL A 448 19.44 -20.47 -6.82
N SER A 449 20.56 -20.04 -7.35
CA SER A 449 21.88 -20.59 -7.05
C SER A 449 22.64 -19.67 -6.12
N ILE A 450 23.09 -20.21 -4.99
CA ILE A 450 23.75 -19.46 -3.92
C ILE A 450 25.12 -20.10 -3.68
N SER A 451 26.18 -19.35 -3.87
CA SER A 451 27.53 -19.79 -3.49
C SER A 451 27.83 -19.29 -2.08
N TYR A 452 27.88 -20.20 -1.12
CA TYR A 452 28.10 -19.91 0.31
C TYR A 452 29.12 -20.88 0.92
N GLN A 453 30.23 -20.38 1.46
CA GLN A 453 31.29 -21.17 2.14
C GLN A 453 31.72 -22.41 1.34
N GLU A 454 32.09 -22.22 0.07
CA GLU A 454 32.52 -23.28 -0.87
C GLU A 454 31.42 -24.35 -1.16
N LYS A 455 30.16 -24.07 -0.84
CA LYS A 455 29.01 -24.91 -1.19
C LYS A 455 28.09 -24.16 -2.15
N ASP A 456 27.63 -24.85 -3.18
CA ASP A 456 26.56 -24.37 -4.03
C ASP A 456 25.21 -24.92 -3.53
N ILE A 457 24.31 -24.02 -3.19
CA ILE A 457 22.94 -24.32 -2.78
C ILE A 457 22.04 -23.97 -3.96
N ILE A 458 21.21 -24.89 -4.39
CA ILE A 458 20.17 -24.66 -5.39
C ILE A 458 18.82 -24.74 -4.71
N THR A 459 18.03 -23.68 -4.82
CA THR A 459 16.68 -23.59 -4.28
C THR A 459 15.75 -22.87 -5.25
N GLU A 460 14.52 -22.59 -4.84
CA GLU A 460 13.49 -22.00 -5.69
C GLU A 460 12.88 -20.76 -5.03
N ALA A 461 12.53 -19.78 -5.85
CA ALA A 461 11.73 -18.62 -5.45
C ALA A 461 10.64 -18.34 -6.51
N TRP A 462 9.67 -17.51 -6.15
CA TRP A 462 8.52 -17.15 -6.98
C TRP A 462 8.31 -15.65 -6.96
N GLY A 463 7.61 -15.14 -7.98
CA GLY A 463 7.25 -13.73 -8.11
C GLY A 463 8.27 -12.91 -8.89
N GLY A 464 7.83 -11.76 -9.40
CA GLY A 464 8.66 -10.85 -10.19
C GLY A 464 9.73 -10.11 -9.38
N CYS A 465 9.62 -10.11 -8.04
CA CYS A 465 10.60 -9.52 -7.12
C CYS A 465 10.90 -10.50 -5.98
N VAL A 466 12.18 -10.75 -5.71
CA VAL A 466 12.65 -11.74 -4.72
C VAL A 466 13.50 -11.06 -3.64
N ASP A 467 13.11 -11.22 -2.37
CA ASP A 467 13.96 -10.85 -1.21
C ASP A 467 15.06 -11.91 -1.02
N LEU A 468 16.28 -11.55 -1.34
CA LEU A 468 17.43 -12.44 -1.29
C LEU A 468 17.87 -12.72 0.17
N ASN A 469 17.64 -11.79 1.11
CA ASN A 469 17.85 -12.05 2.52
C ASN A 469 16.87 -13.12 3.05
N ALA A 470 15.60 -13.08 2.61
CA ALA A 470 14.61 -14.06 2.97
C ALA A 470 14.94 -15.45 2.40
N VAL A 471 15.40 -15.51 1.16
CA VAL A 471 15.88 -16.77 0.56
C VAL A 471 17.04 -17.37 1.36
N CYS A 472 18.00 -16.54 1.78
CA CYS A 472 19.11 -17.01 2.62
C CYS A 472 18.61 -17.55 3.97
N ARG A 473 17.73 -16.82 4.65
CA ARG A 473 17.15 -17.26 5.94
C ARG A 473 16.40 -18.59 5.80
N GLU A 474 15.64 -18.78 4.72
CA GLU A 474 14.93 -20.04 4.45
C GLU A 474 15.89 -21.24 4.31
N ASN A 475 17.09 -20.99 3.80
CA ASN A 475 18.13 -22.02 3.62
C ASN A 475 19.13 -22.10 4.79
N GLY A 476 18.80 -21.45 5.92
CA GLY A 476 19.49 -21.64 7.21
C GLY A 476 20.77 -20.80 7.39
N PHE A 477 20.97 -19.73 6.62
CA PHE A 477 22.13 -18.87 6.79
C PHE A 477 21.79 -17.36 6.67
N THR A 478 22.71 -16.53 7.11
CA THR A 478 22.63 -15.07 6.96
C THR A 478 23.65 -14.62 5.92
N ALA A 479 23.20 -13.93 4.90
CA ALA A 479 24.06 -13.40 3.85
C ALA A 479 25.09 -12.41 4.38
N GLN A 480 26.30 -12.48 3.87
CA GLN A 480 27.44 -11.64 4.21
C GLN A 480 27.88 -10.79 3.02
N VAL A 481 28.59 -9.69 3.29
CA VAL A 481 29.27 -8.94 2.21
C VAL A 481 30.25 -9.85 1.48
N GLY A 482 30.15 -9.87 0.15
CA GLY A 482 30.91 -10.77 -0.71
C GLY A 482 30.12 -11.99 -1.21
N ASP A 483 28.98 -12.31 -0.61
CA ASP A 483 28.09 -13.35 -1.13
C ASP A 483 27.49 -12.94 -2.48
N ASN A 484 27.17 -13.93 -3.30
CA ASN A 484 26.57 -13.72 -4.61
C ASN A 484 25.44 -14.72 -4.82
N ILE A 485 24.30 -14.24 -5.32
CA ILE A 485 23.16 -15.06 -5.68
C ILE A 485 22.88 -14.89 -7.16
N CYS A 486 22.63 -16.00 -7.86
CA CYS A 486 22.14 -16.02 -9.22
C CYS A 486 20.70 -16.51 -9.25
N LEU A 487 19.80 -15.69 -9.81
CA LEU A 487 18.42 -16.06 -10.10
C LEU A 487 18.29 -16.35 -11.59
N THR A 488 17.74 -17.51 -11.95
CA THR A 488 17.53 -17.85 -13.37
C THR A 488 16.08 -18.30 -13.60
N THR A 489 15.45 -17.70 -14.61
CA THR A 489 14.15 -18.14 -15.15
C THR A 489 14.26 -18.37 -16.65
N LYS A 490 13.34 -19.14 -17.23
CA LYS A 490 13.24 -19.32 -18.68
C LYS A 490 11.97 -18.72 -19.24
N ILE A 491 12.09 -18.03 -20.38
CA ILE A 491 10.99 -17.45 -21.13
C ILE A 491 10.94 -18.06 -22.53
N HIS A 492 9.79 -18.60 -22.92
CA HIS A 492 9.55 -19.08 -24.28
C HIS A 492 8.81 -18.04 -25.10
N VAL A 493 9.30 -17.82 -26.33
CA VAL A 493 8.65 -17.00 -27.33
C VAL A 493 8.55 -17.75 -28.65
N GLU A 494 7.45 -17.55 -29.40
CA GLU A 494 7.18 -18.26 -30.68
C GLU A 494 8.08 -17.78 -31.82
N ARG A 495 8.61 -16.56 -31.75
CA ARG A 495 9.47 -15.92 -32.76
C ARG A 495 10.47 -14.99 -32.11
N ASP A 496 11.52 -14.67 -32.83
CA ASP A 496 12.45 -13.61 -32.41
C ASP A 496 11.68 -12.33 -32.09
N THR A 497 11.90 -11.79 -30.89
CA THR A 497 11.18 -10.60 -30.40
C THR A 497 12.05 -9.84 -29.40
N VAL A 498 11.65 -8.58 -29.17
CA VAL A 498 12.18 -7.80 -28.05
C VAL A 498 11.01 -7.53 -27.11
N ILE A 499 11.14 -7.93 -25.87
CA ILE A 499 10.19 -7.57 -24.80
C ILE A 499 10.78 -6.43 -23.96
N THR A 500 9.94 -5.77 -23.20
CA THR A 500 10.38 -4.80 -22.19
C THR A 500 10.17 -5.36 -20.78
N ALA A 501 11.07 -5.05 -19.86
CA ALA A 501 10.96 -5.48 -18.47
C ALA A 501 11.48 -4.42 -17.51
N TRP A 502 10.82 -4.26 -16.37
CA TRP A 502 11.44 -3.62 -15.23
C TRP A 502 12.50 -4.54 -14.64
N VAL A 503 13.65 -3.96 -14.33
CA VAL A 503 14.77 -4.63 -13.68
C VAL A 503 15.23 -3.79 -12.51
N GLY A 504 15.46 -4.41 -11.38
CA GLY A 504 15.96 -3.76 -10.18
C GLY A 504 16.74 -4.72 -9.28
N PHE A 505 17.74 -4.19 -8.57
CA PHE A 505 18.58 -4.98 -7.65
C PHE A 505 18.52 -4.48 -6.21
N ASP A 506 17.62 -3.55 -5.94
CA ASP A 506 17.29 -3.09 -4.60
C ASP A 506 15.89 -2.49 -4.57
N SER A 507 15.28 -2.52 -3.40
CA SER A 507 14.03 -1.80 -3.16
C SER A 507 14.33 -0.66 -2.18
N PRO A 508 14.56 0.57 -2.67
CA PRO A 508 14.94 1.67 -1.79
C PRO A 508 13.81 1.95 -0.80
N SER A 509 14.15 1.99 0.47
CA SER A 509 13.26 2.54 1.48
C SER A 509 13.17 4.06 1.28
N ARG A 510 11.94 4.61 1.29
CA ARG A 510 11.74 6.06 1.25
C ARG A 510 12.01 6.74 2.60
N SER A 511 12.21 5.95 3.67
CA SER A 511 12.71 6.44 4.96
C SER A 511 14.22 6.69 4.93
N THR A 512 14.96 5.84 4.23
CA THR A 512 16.41 5.95 4.11
C THR A 512 16.83 5.74 2.66
N ARG A 513 17.75 6.54 2.16
CA ARG A 513 18.28 6.38 0.80
C ARG A 513 19.33 5.27 0.81
N MET A 514 18.86 4.03 0.66
CA MET A 514 19.72 2.83 0.67
C MET A 514 20.16 2.42 -0.74
N SER A 515 19.44 2.83 -1.79
CA SER A 515 19.78 2.55 -3.18
C SER A 515 20.59 3.67 -3.80
N ASP A 516 21.58 3.30 -4.60
CA ASP A 516 22.35 4.23 -5.43
C ASP A 516 21.63 4.57 -6.75
N GLY A 517 20.42 4.04 -6.98
CA GLY A 517 19.71 4.15 -8.25
C GLY A 517 20.35 3.32 -9.34
N ILE A 518 20.03 3.63 -10.59
CA ILE A 518 20.79 3.10 -11.74
C ILE A 518 22.20 3.68 -11.64
N GLY A 519 23.17 2.82 -11.43
CA GLY A 519 24.53 3.24 -11.15
C GLY A 519 25.16 4.11 -12.22
N LYS A 520 26.24 4.76 -11.86
CA LYS A 520 27.09 5.51 -12.79
C LYS A 520 27.45 4.67 -14.00
N GLN A 521 27.59 5.30 -15.15
CA GLN A 521 28.03 4.69 -16.42
C GLN A 521 27.06 3.63 -16.97
N GLY A 522 25.78 3.67 -16.64
CA GLY A 522 24.79 2.73 -17.16
C GLY A 522 24.90 1.32 -16.57
N GLN A 523 25.39 1.18 -15.35
CA GLN A 523 25.35 -0.06 -14.57
C GLN A 523 24.07 -0.14 -13.74
N TRP A 524 23.61 -1.36 -13.49
CA TRP A 524 22.53 -1.60 -12.55
C TRP A 524 22.97 -1.27 -11.12
N GLU A 525 22.02 -0.91 -10.27
CA GLU A 525 22.27 -0.65 -8.86
C GLU A 525 22.90 -1.85 -8.16
N ASN A 526 23.68 -1.59 -7.14
CA ASN A 526 24.32 -2.58 -6.27
C ASN A 526 25.19 -3.62 -7.00
N GLY A 527 25.75 -3.26 -8.18
CA GLY A 527 26.58 -4.16 -8.98
C GLY A 527 25.82 -5.32 -9.64
N GLY A 528 24.49 -5.24 -9.66
CA GLY A 528 23.65 -6.22 -10.34
C GLY A 528 23.96 -6.35 -11.83
N ARG A 529 23.77 -7.55 -12.39
CA ARG A 529 23.95 -7.80 -13.81
C ARG A 529 22.84 -8.69 -14.35
N VAL A 530 22.44 -8.45 -15.59
CA VAL A 530 21.40 -9.21 -16.28
C VAL A 530 21.98 -9.85 -17.53
N PHE A 531 21.69 -11.13 -17.72
CA PHE A 531 22.11 -11.87 -18.90
C PHE A 531 20.92 -12.57 -19.55
N VAL A 532 20.98 -12.64 -20.88
CA VAL A 532 20.03 -13.41 -21.70
C VAL A 532 20.82 -14.42 -22.52
N SER A 533 20.43 -15.69 -22.46
CA SER A 533 20.99 -16.75 -23.30
C SER A 533 19.86 -17.58 -23.91
N CYS A 534 20.03 -18.04 -25.17
CA CYS A 534 19.10 -18.95 -25.82
C CYS A 534 19.61 -20.39 -25.66
N ASP A 535 18.73 -21.35 -25.36
CA ASP A 535 19.10 -22.77 -25.20
C ASP A 535 19.87 -23.36 -26.38
N ASN A 536 19.68 -22.80 -27.58
CA ASN A 536 20.35 -23.22 -28.80
C ASN A 536 21.67 -22.48 -29.08
N ASN A 537 22.07 -21.53 -28.24
CA ASN A 537 23.26 -20.71 -28.45
C ASN A 537 24.02 -20.54 -27.13
N GLN A 538 25.28 -20.96 -27.08
CA GLN A 538 26.12 -20.82 -25.88
C GLN A 538 26.54 -19.37 -25.58
N THR A 539 26.16 -18.40 -26.43
CA THR A 539 26.48 -16.98 -26.22
C THR A 539 25.45 -16.33 -25.32
N SER A 540 25.91 -15.80 -24.19
CA SER A 540 25.13 -14.97 -23.29
C SER A 540 25.31 -13.48 -23.62
N THR A 541 24.23 -12.73 -23.68
CA THR A 541 24.24 -11.28 -23.94
C THR A 541 23.92 -10.55 -22.63
N GLU A 542 24.77 -9.62 -22.22
CA GLU A 542 24.52 -8.76 -21.09
C GLU A 542 23.55 -7.64 -21.46
N ILE A 543 22.58 -7.36 -20.58
CA ILE A 543 21.59 -6.30 -20.72
C ILE A 543 21.93 -5.17 -19.76
N PHE A 544 21.94 -3.96 -20.27
CA PHE A 544 22.21 -2.75 -19.52
C PHE A 544 20.95 -1.92 -19.31
N PRO A 545 20.92 -1.01 -18.30
CA PRO A 545 19.83 -0.05 -18.13
C PRO A 545 19.63 0.78 -19.40
N PRO A 546 18.37 1.08 -19.77
CA PRO A 546 18.08 1.82 -21.00
C PRO A 546 18.59 3.27 -20.97
N LYS A 547 18.65 3.84 -19.78
CA LYS A 547 19.10 5.22 -19.56
C LYS A 547 20.01 5.26 -18.32
N PRO A 548 21.27 5.68 -18.46
CA PRO A 548 22.14 5.88 -17.31
C PRO A 548 21.64 7.06 -16.45
N TRP A 549 21.84 6.97 -15.16
CA TRP A 549 21.56 8.04 -14.19
C TRP A 549 22.80 8.27 -13.33
N ASP A 550 23.31 9.47 -13.36
CA ASP A 550 24.39 9.88 -12.49
C ASP A 550 23.81 10.44 -11.19
N GLU A 551 24.05 9.74 -10.09
CA GLU A 551 23.65 10.20 -8.77
C GLU A 551 24.28 11.55 -8.47
N PRO A 552 23.49 12.59 -8.16
CA PRO A 552 24.05 13.87 -7.73
C PRO A 552 24.92 13.70 -6.49
N GLU A 553 26.06 14.39 -6.43
CA GLU A 553 27.01 14.27 -5.30
C GLU A 553 26.33 14.50 -3.95
N ALA A 554 25.34 15.39 -3.91
CA ALA A 554 24.56 15.69 -2.71
C ALA A 554 23.83 14.46 -2.15
N TYR A 555 23.39 13.49 -2.97
CA TYR A 555 22.76 12.26 -2.49
C TYR A 555 23.70 11.41 -1.63
N ARG A 556 24.98 11.36 -1.94
CA ARG A 556 25.98 10.61 -1.19
C ARG A 556 26.16 11.11 0.24
N TYR A 557 26.09 12.42 0.42
CA TYR A 557 26.25 13.04 1.74
C TYR A 557 24.98 12.96 2.58
N HIS A 558 23.80 12.82 1.97
CA HIS A 558 22.50 12.84 2.65
C HIS A 558 21.92 11.45 2.92
N ARG A 559 22.59 10.40 2.48
CA ARG A 559 22.13 9.00 2.64
C ARG A 559 21.79 8.61 4.08
N HIS A 560 22.49 9.18 5.08
CA HIS A 560 22.30 8.89 6.51
C HIS A 560 21.85 10.08 7.36
N THR A 561 21.77 11.28 6.77
CA THR A 561 21.49 12.53 7.50
C THR A 561 20.47 13.41 6.78
N TRP A 562 19.62 12.81 5.97
CA TRP A 562 18.62 13.52 5.15
C TRP A 562 17.74 14.48 5.96
N HIS A 563 17.38 14.11 7.19
CA HIS A 563 16.58 14.92 8.11
C HIS A 563 17.32 16.16 8.66
N GLN A 564 18.63 16.25 8.50
CA GLN A 564 19.47 17.36 8.98
C GLN A 564 19.97 18.26 7.85
N ALA A 565 19.74 17.88 6.60
CA ALA A 565 20.31 18.57 5.45
C ALA A 565 19.59 19.88 5.14
N PRO A 566 20.29 21.01 5.00
CA PRO A 566 19.69 22.28 4.57
C PRO A 566 19.20 22.24 3.11
N ASN A 567 19.73 21.32 2.28
CA ASN A 567 19.40 21.17 0.86
C ASN A 567 19.02 19.72 0.56
N GLU A 568 17.95 19.26 1.18
CA GLU A 568 17.43 17.93 0.96
C GLU A 568 16.93 17.77 -0.49
N LEU A 569 17.43 16.74 -1.17
CA LEU A 569 17.01 16.40 -2.53
C LEU A 569 15.79 15.44 -2.49
N PRO A 570 14.76 15.71 -3.29
CA PRO A 570 13.64 14.79 -3.44
C PRO A 570 14.08 13.50 -4.15
N TYR A 571 13.29 12.44 -4.02
CA TYR A 571 13.44 11.28 -4.88
C TYR A 571 13.10 11.62 -6.33
N THR A 572 13.75 10.91 -7.25
CA THR A 572 13.46 10.94 -8.69
C THR A 572 13.03 9.56 -9.18
N ASP A 573 12.38 9.49 -10.34
CA ASP A 573 11.87 8.25 -10.92
C ASP A 573 12.98 7.22 -11.17
N GLU A 574 14.20 7.67 -11.46
CA GLU A 574 15.36 6.81 -11.71
C GLU A 574 15.77 5.95 -10.50
N GLN A 575 15.40 6.37 -9.27
CA GLN A 575 15.71 5.63 -8.06
C GLN A 575 14.79 4.41 -7.84
N PHE A 576 13.69 4.31 -8.60
CA PHE A 576 12.70 3.26 -8.44
C PHE A 576 12.59 2.40 -9.70
N PHE A 577 12.86 1.10 -9.64
CA PHE A 577 12.83 0.23 -10.83
C PHE A 577 11.45 0.22 -11.52
N TRP A 578 10.36 0.38 -10.77
CA TRP A 578 8.98 0.43 -11.30
C TRP A 578 8.58 1.77 -11.91
N MET A 579 9.39 2.81 -11.72
CA MET A 579 9.19 4.14 -12.32
C MET A 579 10.07 4.38 -13.54
N ARG A 580 11.15 3.60 -13.69
CA ARG A 580 12.11 3.72 -14.79
C ARG A 580 11.51 3.31 -16.13
N GLU A 581 12.14 3.76 -17.21
CA GLU A 581 11.94 3.18 -18.53
C GLU A 581 12.31 1.68 -18.49
N PRO A 582 11.41 0.77 -18.96
CA PRO A 582 11.71 -0.66 -18.98
C PRO A 582 12.87 -1.02 -19.91
N ALA A 583 13.74 -1.94 -19.50
CA ALA A 583 14.84 -2.43 -20.29
C ALA A 583 14.37 -3.25 -21.49
N GLN A 584 15.09 -3.13 -22.61
CA GLN A 584 14.88 -3.92 -23.84
C GLN A 584 15.55 -5.28 -23.69
N ILE A 585 14.77 -6.36 -23.77
CA ILE A 585 15.24 -7.74 -23.61
C ILE A 585 15.07 -8.49 -24.94
N PRO A 586 16.14 -8.68 -25.73
CA PRO A 586 16.08 -9.42 -26.99
C PRO A 586 15.97 -10.93 -26.71
N LEU A 587 14.93 -11.56 -27.26
CA LEU A 587 14.66 -12.99 -27.13
C LEU A 587 14.68 -13.66 -28.52
N LYS A 588 15.20 -14.88 -28.57
CA LYS A 588 15.16 -15.76 -29.75
C LYS A 588 13.98 -16.71 -29.68
N ALA A 589 13.48 -17.15 -30.83
CA ALA A 589 12.44 -18.17 -30.89
C ALA A 589 12.82 -19.41 -30.08
N GLY A 590 11.91 -19.90 -29.25
CA GLY A 590 12.16 -20.99 -28.32
C GLY A 590 12.41 -20.49 -26.88
N TRP A 591 13.09 -21.29 -26.08
CA TRP A 591 13.40 -20.97 -24.68
C TRP A 591 14.64 -20.09 -24.56
N ASN A 592 14.54 -19.05 -23.73
CA ASN A 592 15.60 -18.13 -23.38
C ASN A 592 15.76 -18.11 -21.86
N ALA A 593 16.98 -18.28 -21.36
CA ALA A 593 17.29 -18.13 -19.95
C ALA A 593 17.60 -16.66 -19.64
N ILE A 594 16.95 -16.13 -18.63
CA ILE A 594 17.21 -14.81 -18.04
C ILE A 594 17.90 -15.04 -16.70
N SER A 595 19.12 -14.56 -16.55
CA SER A 595 19.92 -14.71 -15.33
C SER A 595 20.21 -13.35 -14.70
N LEU A 596 19.91 -13.20 -13.43
CA LEU A 596 20.23 -12.04 -12.61
C LEU A 596 21.38 -12.41 -11.66
N ILE A 597 22.48 -11.69 -11.75
CA ILE A 597 23.63 -11.84 -10.84
C ILE A 597 23.51 -10.75 -9.77
N CYS A 598 23.42 -11.14 -8.52
CA CYS A 598 23.10 -10.28 -7.39
C CYS A 598 24.21 -10.32 -6.32
N PRO A 599 25.28 -9.52 -6.46
CA PRO A 599 26.32 -9.46 -5.45
C PRO A 599 25.84 -8.70 -4.20
N ARG A 600 26.26 -9.14 -3.01
CA ARG A 600 26.06 -8.38 -1.77
C ARG A 600 27.27 -7.52 -1.49
N LEU A 601 27.19 -6.24 -1.88
CA LEU A 601 28.34 -5.31 -1.76
C LEU A 601 28.46 -4.66 -0.38
N PHE A 602 27.35 -4.60 0.38
CA PHE A 602 27.31 -3.98 1.69
C PHE A 602 26.22 -4.61 2.58
N ASN A 603 26.29 -4.40 3.89
CA ASN A 603 25.26 -4.82 4.82
C ASN A 603 24.05 -3.89 4.72
N ALA A 604 23.06 -4.25 3.89
CA ALA A 604 21.79 -3.58 3.79
C ALA A 604 20.67 -4.47 4.34
N SER A 605 19.67 -3.84 4.94
CA SER A 605 18.44 -4.53 5.33
C SER A 605 17.67 -5.03 4.12
N ASN A 606 17.75 -4.32 2.99
CA ASN A 606 17.08 -4.65 1.74
C ASN A 606 18.10 -5.17 0.72
N TRP A 607 17.86 -6.38 0.23
CA TRP A 607 18.63 -7.00 -0.84
C TRP A 607 17.67 -7.78 -1.72
N HIS A 608 17.16 -7.11 -2.74
CA HIS A 608 16.15 -7.65 -3.64
C HIS A 608 16.68 -7.73 -5.06
N ALA A 609 16.07 -8.62 -5.85
CA ALA A 609 16.22 -8.65 -7.28
C ALA A 609 14.84 -8.70 -7.92
N ALA A 610 14.62 -7.87 -8.95
CA ALA A 610 13.38 -7.79 -9.68
C ALA A 610 13.60 -7.95 -11.19
N PHE A 611 12.73 -8.73 -11.82
CA PHE A 611 12.60 -8.82 -13.27
C PHE A 611 11.13 -9.04 -13.60
N ILE A 612 10.51 -8.04 -14.19
CA ILE A 612 9.07 -8.03 -14.42
C ILE A 612 8.81 -7.59 -15.86
N PRO A 613 8.46 -8.52 -16.75
CA PRO A 613 8.04 -8.15 -18.09
C PRO A 613 6.80 -7.26 -18.07
N VAL A 614 6.90 -6.12 -18.73
CA VAL A 614 5.84 -5.12 -18.81
C VAL A 614 5.68 -4.63 -20.23
N LYS A 615 4.48 -4.16 -20.59
CA LYS A 615 4.21 -3.45 -21.83
C LYS A 615 3.85 -2.02 -21.47
N GLN A 616 4.65 -1.06 -21.91
CA GLN A 616 4.33 0.34 -21.80
C GLN A 616 3.36 0.74 -22.91
N LEU A 617 2.26 1.39 -22.53
CA LEU A 617 1.25 1.90 -23.44
C LEU A 617 1.60 3.31 -23.91
N SER A 618 0.94 3.78 -24.98
CA SER A 618 1.20 5.10 -25.58
C SER A 618 0.85 6.27 -24.66
N ASP A 619 -0.01 6.06 -23.68
CA ASP A 619 -0.41 7.02 -22.65
C ASP A 619 0.52 7.02 -21.42
N GLY A 620 1.57 6.18 -21.43
CA GLY A 620 2.51 6.02 -20.31
C GLY A 620 2.08 4.98 -19.27
N ASN A 621 0.86 4.46 -19.35
CA ASN A 621 0.38 3.38 -18.48
C ASN A 621 1.09 2.06 -18.80
N ILE A 622 0.97 1.12 -17.88
CA ILE A 622 1.62 -0.19 -17.93
C ILE A 622 0.57 -1.29 -18.03
N SER A 623 0.86 -2.32 -18.79
CA SER A 623 0.06 -3.55 -18.86
C SER A 623 0.95 -4.79 -18.87
N GLU A 624 0.35 -5.96 -18.74
CA GLU A 624 1.03 -7.25 -18.84
C GLU A 624 1.69 -7.44 -20.21
N ALA A 625 2.90 -7.99 -20.20
CA ALA A 625 3.55 -8.50 -21.41
C ALA A 625 2.92 -9.85 -21.78
N ASN A 626 1.91 -9.83 -22.66
CA ASN A 626 1.16 -11.02 -23.06
C ASN A 626 1.97 -12.00 -23.91
N GLY A 627 1.59 -13.28 -23.88
CA GLY A 627 2.14 -14.33 -24.75
C GLY A 627 3.47 -14.94 -24.26
N LEU A 628 3.93 -14.60 -23.07
CA LEU A 628 5.11 -15.19 -22.46
C LEU A 628 4.75 -16.47 -21.71
N LYS A 629 5.56 -17.53 -21.89
CA LYS A 629 5.48 -18.74 -21.07
C LYS A 629 6.74 -18.84 -20.24
N PHE A 630 6.58 -19.06 -18.93
CA PHE A 630 7.69 -19.19 -18.00
C PHE A 630 7.94 -20.63 -17.61
N SER A 631 9.20 -20.97 -17.33
CA SER A 631 9.60 -22.24 -16.73
C SER A 631 10.85 -22.03 -15.89
N LYS A 632 11.06 -22.87 -14.87
CA LYS A 632 12.36 -23.00 -14.23
C LYS A 632 13.34 -23.69 -15.20
N PRO A 633 14.65 -23.40 -15.12
CA PRO A 633 15.64 -24.30 -15.67
C PRO A 633 15.37 -25.70 -15.09
N SER A 634 15.28 -26.71 -15.94
CA SER A 634 15.25 -28.09 -15.42
C SER A 634 16.55 -28.31 -14.66
N SER A 635 16.47 -28.57 -13.35
CA SER A 635 17.60 -29.11 -12.60
C SER A 635 18.21 -30.22 -13.45
N LEU A 636 19.49 -30.14 -13.72
CA LEU A 636 20.24 -31.23 -14.26
C LEU A 636 19.91 -32.45 -13.41
N SER A 637 19.14 -33.40 -13.97
CA SER A 637 18.95 -34.69 -13.37
C SER A 637 20.34 -35.18 -12.95
N SER A 638 20.52 -35.35 -11.65
CA SER A 638 21.71 -35.97 -11.05
C SER A 638 22.24 -37.09 -11.95
N GLN A 639 23.36 -36.84 -12.61
CA GLN A 639 24.22 -37.91 -13.04
C GLN A 639 25.14 -38.32 -11.92
#